data_f22de87a96854447ed496379a591394d
#
_entry.id   f22de87a96854447ed496379a591394d
#
_cell.length_a   1.000
_cell.length_b   1.000
_cell.length_c   1.000
_cell.angle_alpha   90.00
_cell.angle_beta   90.00
_cell.angle_gamma   90.00
#
_symmetry.space_group_name_H-M   'P 1'
#
loop_
_entity.id
_entity.type
_entity.pdbx_description
1 polymer ?
#
loop_
_entity_poly.entity_id
_entity_poly.type
_entity_poly.pdbx_seq_one_letter_code
_entity_poly.pdbx_strand_id
1 'polypeptide(L)'
;MEGNNRILPIEIAEEMKKSYIDYSMSVIVGRALPDVRDGLKPVHRRILYSMSELNLTPDKPYRKSARIVGDVLGKYHPHGDSAVYLAMVRMAQDFSTRGLLVDGHGNFGSVDGDSPAAMRYTEARMSKLALELLRDIDKETVDFVPNFDESLKEPAVLPSRYPNLLVNGSNGIAVGMATSIPPHNLGEVIDATVHLIDNEECSVDDLMKFVKGPDFPTSAIIMGKENIAEAYRTGRGKVKVRARAVIEELPKGKQQIVVTEIPYQVNKAKLVERIAELVKDKKVEGISDLRDESNRNGMRIVIELKRDVNANIVLNNLYKHSQMEETFSVIMLALVNGQPKVLNLKQILYHYVQHQKDVVTRRTKFELNKAEARAHILEGLRIALDNIDAVISLIRASKTTQEAKSGLMEKFGLTDIQAQAILDMRLQRLTGLERDKIEAEYEELIKKINRLKEILANERLLLNVIKEEMLIIKENYADERRTEIRHAEGEIDMRDLIEDEEIAITLTHFGYIKRLPADTYKSQKRGGRGISALTTREEDFVKHLVSTTTHSKLLFFTNKGRVFRLNAYEIPEGKRQAKGTAIVNLLQLGPNEKIATLLAIDEKDDNKYLLLATKNGIVKKTDREEFKNINKAGLIAIGLREDDELIGVKVTDGNKDVLLVTKEGMSIRFDENDIRPMGRTAMGVKGITLSNDDKVVSMSLCEEGTDVLVVSENGFGKRTDINEYRTQIRAGKGIKTYNIAEKTGKLVGAEMVNEDDEMMIINSDGVLIRLRVNEISLFGRVTSGVKLMKTDDEVNVVSISKIKMEEE
;
A
#
# COMPACT_ATOMS: atom_id res chain seq x y z
N MET A 1 -45.55 -40.17 45.28
CA MET A 1 -44.51 -39.12 45.18
C MET A 1 -44.74 -38.45 43.86
N GLU A 2 -45.53 -37.36 43.83
CA GLU A 2 -45.78 -36.56 42.64
C GLU A 2 -44.53 -35.67 42.41
N GLY A 3 -43.80 -35.98 41.37
CA GLY A 3 -42.67 -35.17 40.92
C GLY A 3 -43.21 -33.86 40.35
N ASN A 4 -42.96 -32.78 41.09
CA ASN A 4 -43.29 -31.41 40.64
C ASN A 4 -42.37 -31.04 39.47
N ASN A 5 -42.69 -31.45 38.26
CA ASN A 5 -42.03 -30.96 37.04
C ASN A 5 -42.39 -29.48 36.85
N ARG A 6 -41.65 -28.58 37.45
CA ARG A 6 -41.72 -27.14 37.17
C ARG A 6 -41.15 -26.91 35.77
N ILE A 7 -42.01 -26.80 34.80
CA ILE A 7 -41.64 -26.26 33.46
C ILE A 7 -41.46 -24.77 33.64
N LEU A 8 -40.23 -24.31 33.55
CA LEU A 8 -39.89 -22.87 33.53
C LEU A 8 -39.92 -22.41 32.07
N PRO A 9 -40.80 -21.49 31.66
CA PRO A 9 -40.75 -20.91 30.34
C PRO A 9 -39.50 -20.08 30.20
N ILE A 10 -38.67 -20.39 29.21
CA ILE A 10 -37.48 -19.63 28.85
C ILE A 10 -37.73 -18.98 27.49
N GLU A 11 -37.60 -17.64 27.41
CA GLU A 11 -37.68 -16.93 26.16
C GLU A 11 -36.41 -17.17 25.36
N ILE A 12 -36.52 -17.75 24.18
CA ILE A 12 -35.40 -18.16 23.32
C ILE A 12 -34.49 -16.96 22.98
N ALA A 13 -35.07 -15.76 22.82
CA ALA A 13 -34.33 -14.55 22.50
C ALA A 13 -33.42 -14.11 23.67
N GLU A 14 -33.87 -14.22 24.91
CA GLU A 14 -33.09 -13.90 26.09
C GLU A 14 -31.97 -14.93 26.35
N GLU A 15 -32.29 -16.21 26.20
CA GLU A 15 -31.30 -17.28 26.37
C GLU A 15 -30.20 -17.19 25.29
N MET A 16 -30.60 -16.91 24.02
CA MET A 16 -29.64 -16.68 22.93
C MET A 16 -28.74 -15.48 23.18
N LYS A 17 -29.27 -14.35 23.66
CA LYS A 17 -28.48 -13.17 24.00
C LYS A 17 -27.46 -13.48 25.08
N LYS A 18 -27.90 -14.13 26.16
CA LYS A 18 -27.02 -14.52 27.27
C LYS A 18 -25.91 -15.45 26.80
N SER A 19 -26.26 -16.54 26.14
CA SER A 19 -25.30 -17.52 25.64
C SER A 19 -24.32 -16.90 24.63
N TYR A 20 -24.80 -15.98 23.75
CA TYR A 20 -23.94 -15.28 22.82
C TYR A 20 -22.96 -14.33 23.51
N ILE A 21 -23.40 -13.62 24.55
CA ILE A 21 -22.54 -12.75 25.35
C ILE A 21 -21.46 -13.59 26.06
N ASP A 22 -21.86 -14.68 26.71
CA ASP A 22 -20.94 -15.58 27.43
C ASP A 22 -19.88 -16.18 26.47
N TYR A 23 -20.33 -16.64 25.29
CA TYR A 23 -19.42 -17.11 24.25
C TYR A 23 -18.48 -16.00 23.76
N SER A 24 -19.04 -14.81 23.48
CA SER A 24 -18.25 -13.66 23.00
C SER A 24 -17.18 -13.26 24.01
N MET A 25 -17.52 -13.17 25.28
CA MET A 25 -16.58 -12.88 26.37
C MET A 25 -15.50 -13.94 26.48
N SER A 26 -15.86 -15.22 26.41
CA SER A 26 -14.90 -16.33 26.40
C SER A 26 -13.90 -16.23 25.22
N VAL A 27 -14.39 -15.92 24.02
CA VAL A 27 -13.52 -15.78 22.84
C VAL A 27 -12.63 -14.53 22.93
N ILE A 28 -13.16 -13.40 23.39
CA ILE A 28 -12.43 -12.14 23.51
C ILE A 28 -11.30 -12.25 24.54
N VAL A 29 -11.63 -12.67 25.77
CA VAL A 29 -10.68 -12.69 26.89
C VAL A 29 -9.86 -13.97 26.93
N GLY A 30 -10.48 -15.13 26.64
CA GLY A 30 -9.89 -16.46 26.84
C GLY A 30 -9.23 -17.07 25.58
N ARG A 31 -9.28 -16.46 24.38
CA ARG A 31 -8.80 -17.12 23.18
C ARG A 31 -8.08 -16.21 22.17
N ALA A 32 -8.74 -15.12 21.69
CA ALA A 32 -8.33 -14.45 20.47
C ALA A 32 -7.37 -13.28 20.69
N LEU A 33 -7.48 -12.56 21.80
CA LEU A 33 -6.73 -11.34 22.06
C LEU A 33 -5.53 -11.57 22.98
N PRO A 34 -4.40 -10.87 22.74
CA PRO A 34 -3.24 -10.91 23.61
C PRO A 34 -3.43 -10.00 24.84
N ASP A 35 -2.80 -10.33 25.97
CA ASP A 35 -2.65 -9.42 27.10
C ASP A 35 -1.56 -8.37 26.76
N VAL A 36 -1.79 -7.11 27.12
CA VAL A 36 -0.86 -6.02 26.83
C VAL A 36 0.49 -6.19 27.53
N ARG A 37 0.51 -6.87 28.68
CA ARG A 37 1.66 -7.02 29.56
C ARG A 37 2.70 -8.01 29.02
N ASP A 38 2.28 -9.18 28.54
CA ASP A 38 3.18 -10.23 28.04
C ASP A 38 3.04 -10.50 26.53
N GLY A 39 2.04 -9.90 25.87
CA GLY A 39 1.82 -10.03 24.44
C GLY A 39 1.34 -11.41 23.98
N LEU A 40 0.93 -12.26 24.92
CA LEU A 40 0.56 -13.63 24.62
C LEU A 40 -0.95 -13.84 24.69
N LYS A 41 -1.44 -14.73 23.81
CA LYS A 41 -2.75 -15.34 23.97
C LYS A 41 -2.65 -16.47 25.01
N PRO A 42 -3.77 -16.88 25.65
CA PRO A 42 -3.75 -17.95 26.64
C PRO A 42 -3.07 -19.23 26.17
N VAL A 43 -3.30 -19.66 24.93
CA VAL A 43 -2.68 -20.90 24.40
C VAL A 43 -1.16 -20.80 24.31
N HIS A 44 -0.60 -19.65 23.90
CA HIS A 44 0.85 -19.46 23.81
C HIS A 44 1.49 -19.43 25.20
N ARG A 45 0.84 -18.76 26.16
CA ARG A 45 1.28 -18.66 27.54
C ARG A 45 1.31 -20.06 28.20
N ARG A 46 0.27 -20.87 28.02
CA ARG A 46 0.18 -22.24 28.52
C ARG A 46 1.23 -23.18 27.93
N ILE A 47 1.53 -23.01 26.60
CA ILE A 47 2.59 -23.79 25.96
C ILE A 47 3.95 -23.49 26.60
N LEU A 48 4.31 -22.19 26.69
CA LEU A 48 5.60 -21.81 27.28
C LEU A 48 5.71 -22.19 28.75
N TYR A 49 4.64 -22.04 29.51
CA TYR A 49 4.62 -22.44 30.93
C TYR A 49 4.78 -23.96 31.07
N SER A 50 4.03 -24.77 30.32
CA SER A 50 4.19 -26.23 30.32
C SER A 50 5.63 -26.65 29.90
N MET A 51 6.22 -26.00 28.88
CA MET A 51 7.62 -26.27 28.49
C MET A 51 8.59 -25.95 29.63
N SER A 52 8.32 -24.89 30.41
CA SER A 52 9.12 -24.54 31.58
C SER A 52 9.01 -25.59 32.70
N GLU A 53 7.81 -26.08 33.01
CA GLU A 53 7.60 -27.16 34.00
C GLU A 53 8.28 -28.47 33.57
N LEU A 54 8.25 -28.78 32.28
CA LEU A 54 8.97 -29.92 31.67
C LEU A 54 10.48 -29.70 31.63
N ASN A 55 10.98 -28.53 32.06
CA ASN A 55 12.40 -28.15 32.06
C ASN A 55 13.04 -28.28 30.67
N LEU A 56 12.30 -27.84 29.63
CA LEU A 56 12.74 -27.87 28.23
C LEU A 56 13.51 -26.59 27.83
N THR A 57 14.59 -26.35 28.55
CA THR A 57 15.47 -25.19 28.32
C THR A 57 16.40 -25.41 27.12
N PRO A 58 16.98 -24.34 26.53
CA PRO A 58 17.83 -24.44 25.33
C PRO A 58 19.08 -25.29 25.48
N ASP A 59 19.53 -25.50 26.70
CA ASP A 59 20.67 -26.37 27.05
C ASP A 59 20.30 -27.86 27.16
N LYS A 60 19.01 -28.18 27.15
CA LYS A 60 18.50 -29.55 27.26
C LYS A 60 18.21 -30.15 25.87
N PRO A 61 18.16 -31.51 25.78
CA PRO A 61 17.77 -32.17 24.54
C PRO A 61 16.33 -31.82 24.12
N TYR A 62 16.08 -31.79 22.82
CA TYR A 62 14.74 -31.71 22.28
C TYR A 62 13.82 -32.81 22.76
N ARG A 63 12.53 -32.54 22.84
CA ARG A 63 11.49 -33.53 23.14
C ARG A 63 10.43 -33.54 22.05
N LYS A 64 9.81 -34.72 21.84
CA LYS A 64 8.71 -34.87 20.89
C LYS A 64 7.64 -33.84 21.13
N SER A 65 7.20 -33.16 20.07
CA SER A 65 6.12 -32.14 20.15
C SER A 65 4.83 -32.72 20.74
N ALA A 66 4.52 -33.98 20.46
CA ALA A 66 3.37 -34.67 21.04
C ALA A 66 3.39 -34.72 22.57
N ARG A 67 4.57 -34.80 23.21
CA ARG A 67 4.68 -34.78 24.69
C ARG A 67 4.30 -33.40 25.24
N ILE A 68 4.76 -32.33 24.59
CA ILE A 68 4.46 -30.95 24.99
C ILE A 68 2.96 -30.67 24.82
N VAL A 69 2.42 -31.01 23.65
CA VAL A 69 1.00 -30.86 23.34
C VAL A 69 0.13 -31.63 24.33
N GLY A 70 0.48 -32.88 24.64
CA GLY A 70 -0.24 -33.72 25.61
C GLY A 70 -0.24 -33.14 27.04
N ASP A 71 0.88 -32.60 27.49
CA ASP A 71 0.98 -31.95 28.80
C ASP A 71 0.14 -30.67 28.88
N VAL A 72 0.15 -29.85 27.85
CA VAL A 72 -0.67 -28.63 27.74
C VAL A 72 -2.15 -28.96 27.76
N LEU A 73 -2.58 -29.98 26.99
CA LEU A 73 -3.98 -30.40 26.93
C LEU A 73 -4.46 -30.96 28.28
N GLY A 74 -3.67 -31.83 28.89
CA GLY A 74 -4.03 -32.51 30.14
C GLY A 74 -4.08 -31.58 31.34
N LYS A 75 -3.29 -30.51 31.36
CA LYS A 75 -3.14 -29.63 32.53
C LYS A 75 -3.83 -28.27 32.39
N TYR A 76 -3.80 -27.64 31.20
CA TYR A 76 -4.10 -26.21 31.07
C TYR A 76 -5.08 -25.81 29.98
N HIS A 77 -5.13 -26.55 28.85
CA HIS A 77 -5.87 -26.09 27.66
C HIS A 77 -6.78 -27.17 27.08
N PRO A 78 -8.04 -27.29 27.57
CA PRO A 78 -8.97 -28.38 27.20
C PRO A 78 -9.61 -28.15 25.81
N HIS A 79 -8.79 -28.08 24.75
CA HIS A 79 -9.23 -27.88 23.36
C HIS A 79 -8.55 -28.92 22.46
N GLY A 80 -8.74 -28.83 21.15
CA GLY A 80 -8.17 -29.76 20.18
C GLY A 80 -6.63 -29.72 20.14
N ASP A 81 -5.99 -30.89 20.04
CA ASP A 81 -4.54 -31.08 19.97
C ASP A 81 -3.91 -30.32 18.79
N SER A 82 -4.58 -30.33 17.62
CA SER A 82 -4.13 -29.60 16.44
C SER A 82 -4.04 -28.09 16.67
N ALA A 83 -4.94 -27.49 17.48
CA ALA A 83 -4.89 -26.06 17.79
C ALA A 83 -3.64 -25.72 18.61
N VAL A 84 -3.34 -26.53 19.63
CA VAL A 84 -2.15 -26.37 20.48
C VAL A 84 -0.87 -26.58 19.67
N TYR A 85 -0.84 -27.65 18.85
CA TYR A 85 0.32 -27.96 18.01
C TYR A 85 0.62 -26.85 17.00
N LEU A 86 -0.40 -26.37 16.27
CA LEU A 86 -0.22 -25.28 15.29
C LEU A 86 0.18 -23.95 15.95
N ALA A 87 -0.30 -23.67 17.16
CA ALA A 87 0.16 -22.51 17.92
C ALA A 87 1.65 -22.62 18.27
N MET A 88 2.10 -23.81 18.74
CA MET A 88 3.52 -24.07 19.01
C MET A 88 4.36 -23.99 17.74
N VAL A 89 3.89 -24.58 16.64
CA VAL A 89 4.57 -24.54 15.32
C VAL A 89 4.80 -23.09 14.89
N ARG A 90 3.79 -22.22 14.98
CA ARG A 90 3.91 -20.83 14.59
C ARG A 90 4.97 -20.07 15.39
N MET A 91 5.15 -20.38 16.69
CA MET A 91 6.21 -19.81 17.51
C MET A 91 7.64 -20.29 17.14
N ALA A 92 7.76 -21.37 16.34
CA ALA A 92 9.02 -21.90 15.84
C ALA A 92 9.32 -21.51 14.39
N GLN A 93 8.38 -20.91 13.67
CA GLN A 93 8.56 -20.50 12.27
C GLN A 93 9.25 -19.14 12.19
N ASP A 94 10.42 -19.08 11.56
CA ASP A 94 11.24 -17.89 11.35
C ASP A 94 10.62 -16.87 10.37
N PHE A 95 9.70 -17.31 9.52
CA PHE A 95 8.90 -16.47 8.60
C PHE A 95 7.58 -15.99 9.20
N SER A 96 7.19 -16.49 10.38
CA SER A 96 5.94 -16.10 11.07
C SER A 96 6.18 -15.26 12.32
N THR A 97 7.28 -15.53 13.05
CA THR A 97 7.58 -14.94 14.36
C THR A 97 8.93 -14.22 14.28
N ARG A 98 8.96 -12.93 14.63
CA ARG A 98 10.18 -12.09 14.52
C ARG A 98 11.25 -12.49 15.53
N GLY A 99 10.86 -12.76 16.75
CA GLY A 99 11.71 -13.29 17.81
C GLY A 99 11.20 -14.66 18.22
N LEU A 100 11.87 -15.72 17.76
CA LEU A 100 11.44 -17.11 17.99
C LEU A 100 11.32 -17.41 19.47
N LEU A 101 10.21 -18.04 19.86
CA LEU A 101 9.94 -18.48 21.24
C LEU A 101 10.12 -20.00 21.39
N VAL A 102 10.01 -20.75 20.32
CA VAL A 102 10.21 -22.19 20.28
C VAL A 102 11.37 -22.51 19.34
N ASP A 103 12.28 -23.34 19.78
CA ASP A 103 13.35 -23.93 18.98
C ASP A 103 12.89 -25.31 18.51
N GLY A 104 12.58 -25.41 17.19
CA GLY A 104 12.00 -26.58 16.58
C GLY A 104 13.04 -27.40 15.80
N HIS A 105 12.93 -28.73 15.88
CA HIS A 105 13.74 -29.67 15.11
C HIS A 105 12.84 -30.60 14.28
N GLY A 106 13.02 -30.58 12.96
CA GLY A 106 12.20 -31.30 11.98
C GLY A 106 11.48 -30.36 11.02
N ASN A 107 10.41 -30.81 10.39
CA ASN A 107 9.62 -30.02 9.45
C ASN A 107 8.49 -29.27 10.22
N PHE A 108 8.64 -27.95 10.35
CA PHE A 108 7.67 -27.04 10.95
C PHE A 108 6.89 -26.23 9.88
N GLY A 109 6.83 -26.71 8.63
CA GLY A 109 6.20 -26.01 7.52
C GLY A 109 7.16 -25.09 6.78
N SER A 110 6.66 -24.45 5.73
CA SER A 110 7.44 -23.55 4.89
C SER A 110 6.64 -22.30 4.50
N VAL A 111 7.33 -21.32 3.92
CA VAL A 111 6.72 -20.12 3.35
C VAL A 111 5.83 -20.44 2.13
N ASP A 112 5.95 -21.62 1.54
CA ASP A 112 5.06 -22.15 0.49
C ASP A 112 3.69 -22.60 1.02
N GLY A 113 3.52 -22.60 2.35
CA GLY A 113 2.30 -23.05 3.00
C GLY A 113 2.24 -24.55 3.22
N ASP A 114 3.38 -25.24 3.11
CA ASP A 114 3.46 -26.65 3.48
C ASP A 114 3.07 -26.82 4.95
N SER A 115 2.28 -27.83 5.22
CA SER A 115 1.91 -28.18 6.59
C SER A 115 3.11 -28.73 7.35
N PRO A 116 3.20 -28.48 8.68
CA PRO A 116 4.21 -29.12 9.51
C PRO A 116 4.00 -30.64 9.51
N ALA A 117 5.07 -31.37 9.72
CA ALA A 117 4.96 -32.82 9.95
C ALA A 117 4.14 -33.10 11.22
N ALA A 118 3.50 -34.26 11.30
CA ALA A 118 2.72 -34.63 12.48
C ALA A 118 3.58 -34.56 13.78
N MET A 119 2.97 -34.13 14.88
CA MET A 119 3.65 -33.84 16.17
C MET A 119 4.45 -35.04 16.76
N ARG A 120 4.23 -36.25 16.27
CA ARG A 120 5.00 -37.45 16.67
C ARG A 120 6.40 -37.48 16.00
N TYR A 121 6.60 -36.74 14.91
CA TYR A 121 7.90 -36.66 14.20
C TYR A 121 8.72 -35.46 14.62
N THR A 122 8.07 -34.29 14.83
CA THR A 122 8.76 -33.06 15.22
C THR A 122 9.18 -33.07 16.68
N GLU A 123 10.23 -32.29 16.99
CA GLU A 123 10.76 -32.14 18.34
C GLU A 123 10.91 -30.63 18.63
N ALA A 124 10.75 -30.23 19.89
CA ALA A 124 10.85 -28.86 20.28
C ALA A 124 11.44 -28.67 21.69
N ARG A 125 11.94 -27.46 21.93
CA ARG A 125 12.35 -26.93 23.22
C ARG A 125 12.16 -25.40 23.21
N MET A 126 12.28 -24.73 24.36
CA MET A 126 12.23 -23.27 24.42
C MET A 126 13.45 -22.66 23.71
N SER A 127 13.26 -21.50 23.09
CA SER A 127 14.36 -20.66 22.63
C SER A 127 15.00 -19.89 23.79
N LYS A 128 16.19 -19.31 23.60
CA LYS A 128 16.82 -18.46 24.61
C LYS A 128 15.97 -17.23 24.94
N LEU A 129 15.31 -16.66 23.95
CA LEU A 129 14.44 -15.48 24.14
C LEU A 129 13.18 -15.81 24.95
N ALA A 130 12.62 -17.03 24.83
CA ALA A 130 11.47 -17.48 25.62
C ALA A 130 11.78 -17.54 27.12
N LEU A 131 13.03 -17.86 27.51
CA LEU A 131 13.43 -17.86 28.90
C LEU A 131 13.29 -16.48 29.56
N GLU A 132 13.49 -15.41 28.79
CA GLU A 132 13.34 -14.04 29.32
C GLU A 132 11.87 -13.66 29.57
N LEU A 133 10.91 -14.36 28.94
CA LEU A 133 9.47 -14.18 29.27
C LEU A 133 9.09 -14.86 30.56
N LEU A 134 9.76 -15.97 30.92
CA LEU A 134 9.45 -16.82 32.08
C LEU A 134 10.35 -16.54 33.29
N ARG A 135 11.40 -15.74 33.11
CA ARG A 135 12.41 -15.52 34.16
C ARG A 135 11.80 -14.97 35.43
N ASP A 136 12.23 -15.53 36.54
CA ASP A 136 11.76 -15.20 37.89
C ASP A 136 10.27 -15.52 38.17
N ILE A 137 9.62 -16.40 37.38
CA ILE A 137 8.23 -16.82 37.60
C ILE A 137 8.02 -17.54 38.92
N ASP A 138 9.07 -18.19 39.43
CA ASP A 138 9.14 -18.92 40.71
C ASP A 138 9.29 -18.01 41.94
N LYS A 139 9.43 -16.69 41.72
CA LYS A 139 9.62 -15.68 42.77
C LYS A 139 8.35 -14.87 43.07
N GLU A 140 7.18 -15.42 42.85
CA GLU A 140 5.87 -14.78 43.08
C GLU A 140 5.67 -13.46 42.33
N THR A 141 6.30 -13.33 41.18
CA THR A 141 6.30 -12.10 40.39
C THR A 141 4.99 -11.82 39.67
N VAL A 142 4.16 -12.86 39.46
CA VAL A 142 2.85 -12.79 38.80
C VAL A 142 1.81 -13.58 39.57
N ASP A 143 0.53 -13.27 39.29
CA ASP A 143 -0.58 -14.00 39.90
C ASP A 143 -0.79 -15.35 39.19
N PHE A 144 -1.16 -16.34 39.99
CA PHE A 144 -1.54 -17.67 39.52
C PHE A 144 -3.04 -17.85 39.72
N VAL A 145 -3.73 -18.32 38.72
CA VAL A 145 -5.17 -18.62 38.73
C VAL A 145 -5.40 -20.13 38.60
N PRO A 146 -6.53 -20.65 39.10
CA PRO A 146 -6.88 -22.05 38.89
C PRO A 146 -6.95 -22.38 37.37
N ASN A 147 -6.54 -23.59 37.00
CA ASN A 147 -6.75 -24.13 35.67
C ASN A 147 -8.24 -24.50 35.45
N PHE A 148 -8.57 -25.10 34.30
CA PHE A 148 -9.97 -25.38 33.90
C PHE A 148 -10.72 -26.36 34.82
N ASP A 149 -10.03 -27.26 35.58
CA ASP A 149 -10.60 -28.24 36.46
C ASP A 149 -10.25 -27.97 37.95
N GLU A 150 -9.64 -26.80 38.22
CA GLU A 150 -9.19 -26.35 39.56
C GLU A 150 -8.18 -27.27 40.25
N SER A 151 -7.63 -28.27 39.56
CA SER A 151 -6.63 -29.19 40.09
C SER A 151 -5.23 -28.59 40.18
N LEU A 152 -4.91 -27.65 39.32
CA LEU A 152 -3.61 -27.00 39.23
C LEU A 152 -3.78 -25.47 39.11
N LYS A 153 -2.66 -24.77 39.15
CA LYS A 153 -2.62 -23.33 38.93
C LYS A 153 -1.79 -23.00 37.70
N GLU A 154 -2.23 -22.02 36.93
CA GLU A 154 -1.51 -21.48 35.79
C GLU A 154 -1.24 -19.97 35.96
N PRO A 155 -0.17 -19.42 35.36
CA PRO A 155 0.08 -17.98 35.45
C PRO A 155 -0.95 -17.17 34.67
N ALA A 156 -1.52 -16.15 35.30
CA ALA A 156 -2.44 -15.23 34.65
C ALA A 156 -1.75 -14.42 33.53
N VAL A 157 -0.45 -14.15 33.71
CA VAL A 157 0.43 -13.42 32.81
C VAL A 157 1.87 -13.87 33.08
N LEU A 158 2.77 -13.76 32.09
CA LEU A 158 4.20 -14.02 32.31
C LEU A 158 4.94 -12.78 32.77
N PRO A 159 6.09 -12.92 33.47
CA PRO A 159 6.92 -11.79 33.90
C PRO A 159 7.40 -10.91 32.72
N SER A 160 7.73 -11.49 31.57
CA SER A 160 7.98 -10.83 30.27
C SER A 160 9.00 -9.68 30.34
N ARG A 161 10.29 -9.98 30.48
CA ARG A 161 11.35 -8.96 30.67
C ARG A 161 11.60 -8.06 29.45
N TYR A 162 10.93 -8.25 28.34
CA TYR A 162 10.95 -7.38 27.18
C TYR A 162 9.52 -7.22 26.62
N PRO A 163 9.22 -6.12 25.86
CA PRO A 163 7.87 -5.82 25.37
C PRO A 163 7.45 -6.76 24.23
N ASN A 164 7.15 -8.01 24.56
CA ASN A 164 6.88 -9.06 23.57
C ASN A 164 5.70 -8.75 22.63
N LEU A 165 4.68 -8.02 23.12
CA LEU A 165 3.54 -7.64 22.29
C LEU A 165 3.96 -6.85 21.05
N LEU A 166 4.91 -5.94 21.15
CA LEU A 166 5.44 -5.19 20.02
C LEU A 166 6.49 -5.98 19.25
N VAL A 167 7.37 -6.71 19.93
CA VAL A 167 8.45 -7.46 19.28
C VAL A 167 7.90 -8.53 18.34
N ASN A 168 6.97 -9.36 18.81
CA ASN A 168 6.39 -10.44 18.01
C ASN A 168 5.05 -10.11 17.36
N GLY A 169 4.42 -9.02 17.79
CA GLY A 169 3.08 -8.68 17.33
C GLY A 169 2.02 -9.71 17.76
N SER A 170 0.82 -9.52 17.27
CA SER A 170 -0.28 -10.50 17.44
C SER A 170 -1.33 -10.32 16.38
N ASN A 171 -1.90 -11.41 15.90
CA ASN A 171 -3.03 -11.41 14.97
C ASN A 171 -4.14 -12.33 15.52
N GLY A 172 -5.38 -11.84 15.56
CA GLY A 172 -6.50 -12.62 16.08
C GLY A 172 -7.85 -12.04 15.71
N ILE A 173 -8.81 -12.93 15.49
CA ILE A 173 -10.19 -12.59 15.16
C ILE A 173 -11.05 -13.03 16.34
N ALA A 174 -11.67 -12.06 17.02
CA ALA A 174 -12.63 -12.27 18.08
C ALA A 174 -14.05 -11.98 17.58
N VAL A 175 -15.03 -12.04 18.48
CA VAL A 175 -16.41 -11.68 18.16
C VAL A 175 -16.54 -10.15 18.13
N GLY A 176 -16.92 -9.60 16.97
CA GLY A 176 -17.12 -8.16 16.80
C GLY A 176 -15.84 -7.30 16.76
N MET A 177 -14.66 -7.89 16.91
CA MET A 177 -13.39 -7.18 16.89
C MET A 177 -12.23 -8.07 16.43
N ALA A 178 -11.17 -7.46 15.93
CA ALA A 178 -9.95 -8.15 15.54
C ALA A 178 -8.72 -7.37 16.02
N THR A 179 -7.63 -8.08 16.27
CA THR A 179 -6.31 -7.53 16.53
C THR A 179 -5.36 -7.88 15.38
N SER A 180 -4.52 -6.92 15.01
CA SER A 180 -3.48 -7.10 14.00
C SER A 180 -2.33 -6.15 14.36
N ILE A 181 -1.49 -6.59 15.29
CA ILE A 181 -0.32 -5.84 15.76
C ILE A 181 0.90 -6.35 15.00
N PRO A 182 1.59 -5.50 14.24
CA PRO A 182 2.77 -5.92 13.49
C PRO A 182 3.95 -6.19 14.44
N PRO A 183 4.88 -7.07 14.06
CA PRO A 183 6.13 -7.25 14.77
C PRO A 183 7.09 -6.07 14.57
N HIS A 184 8.04 -5.89 15.53
CA HIS A 184 9.01 -4.80 15.52
C HIS A 184 10.41 -5.30 15.90
N ASN A 185 11.42 -4.50 15.60
CA ASN A 185 12.79 -4.77 15.99
C ASN A 185 12.96 -4.66 17.52
N LEU A 186 13.56 -5.68 18.15
CA LEU A 186 13.75 -5.75 19.60
C LEU A 186 14.54 -4.56 20.15
N GLY A 187 15.65 -4.21 19.48
CA GLY A 187 16.50 -3.09 19.90
C GLY A 187 15.77 -1.76 19.89
N GLU A 188 15.03 -1.48 18.79
CA GLU A 188 14.23 -0.25 18.65
C GLU A 188 13.14 -0.13 19.71
N VAL A 189 12.45 -1.22 20.02
CA VAL A 189 11.39 -1.24 21.04
C VAL A 189 11.96 -1.06 22.45
N ILE A 190 13.11 -1.67 22.76
CA ILE A 190 13.80 -1.47 24.04
C ILE A 190 14.26 -0.02 24.18
N ASP A 191 14.87 0.57 23.15
CA ASP A 191 15.31 1.97 23.20
C ASP A 191 14.15 2.93 23.44
N ALA A 192 13.02 2.71 22.77
CA ALA A 192 11.80 3.48 23.00
C ALA A 192 11.25 3.31 24.43
N THR A 193 11.30 2.09 24.95
CA THR A 193 10.85 1.82 26.33
C THR A 193 11.76 2.51 27.35
N VAL A 194 13.07 2.45 27.17
CA VAL A 194 14.06 3.16 27.99
C VAL A 194 13.83 4.67 27.94
N HIS A 195 13.60 5.22 26.74
CA HIS A 195 13.27 6.64 26.62
C HIS A 195 11.98 7.03 27.35
N LEU A 196 10.94 6.19 27.28
CA LEU A 196 9.68 6.41 28.03
C LEU A 196 9.92 6.37 29.57
N ILE A 197 10.79 5.48 30.05
CA ILE A 197 11.16 5.42 31.48
C ILE A 197 11.87 6.70 31.91
N ASP A 198 12.79 7.22 31.07
CA ASP A 198 13.53 8.43 31.35
C ASP A 198 12.67 9.71 31.22
N ASN A 199 11.64 9.68 30.38
CA ASN A 199 10.74 10.82 30.09
C ASN A 199 9.28 10.31 29.90
N GLU A 200 8.54 10.23 31.00
CA GLU A 200 7.15 9.73 30.99
C GLU A 200 6.19 10.62 30.16
N GLU A 201 6.47 11.93 30.08
CA GLU A 201 5.66 12.88 29.31
C GLU A 201 5.99 12.92 27.80
N CYS A 202 6.93 12.09 27.30
CA CYS A 202 7.28 12.06 25.88
C CYS A 202 6.05 11.79 25.00
N SER A 203 6.05 12.37 23.81
CA SER A 203 5.00 12.17 22.82
C SER A 203 5.18 10.83 22.07
N VAL A 204 4.14 10.40 21.34
CA VAL A 204 4.26 9.25 20.41
C VAL A 204 5.32 9.54 19.32
N ASP A 205 5.42 10.78 18.88
CA ASP A 205 6.40 11.19 17.86
C ASP A 205 7.85 11.11 18.37
N ASP A 206 8.09 11.30 19.66
CA ASP A 206 9.41 11.11 20.27
C ASP A 206 9.78 9.61 20.30
N LEU A 207 8.83 8.75 20.62
CA LEU A 207 9.03 7.30 20.59
C LEU A 207 9.29 6.77 19.17
N MET A 208 8.69 7.39 18.15
CA MET A 208 8.90 7.06 16.73
C MET A 208 10.31 7.40 16.23
N LYS A 209 11.09 8.18 16.95
CA LYS A 209 12.52 8.38 16.65
C LYS A 209 13.32 7.10 16.86
N PHE A 210 12.88 6.25 17.76
CA PHE A 210 13.46 4.94 18.08
C PHE A 210 12.76 3.81 17.31
N VAL A 211 11.43 3.67 17.44
CA VAL A 211 10.64 2.67 16.68
C VAL A 211 10.28 3.26 15.33
N LYS A 212 11.11 2.96 14.34
CA LYS A 212 10.96 3.54 12.98
C LYS A 212 9.72 3.02 12.23
N GLY A 213 9.26 1.80 12.55
CA GLY A 213 8.14 1.13 11.91
C GLY A 213 8.12 -0.37 12.19
N PRO A 214 7.14 -1.11 11.68
CA PRO A 214 7.11 -2.56 11.72
C PRO A 214 8.41 -3.17 11.16
N ASP A 215 8.80 -4.33 11.68
CA ASP A 215 9.96 -5.10 11.23
C ASP A 215 9.56 -6.56 11.03
N PHE A 216 9.18 -6.88 9.81
CA PHE A 216 8.62 -8.19 9.48
C PHE A 216 9.69 -9.28 9.37
N PRO A 217 9.41 -10.52 9.81
CA PRO A 217 10.35 -11.63 9.70
C PRO A 217 10.72 -11.98 8.26
N THR A 218 9.83 -11.71 7.29
CA THR A 218 10.04 -11.94 5.86
C THR A 218 10.72 -10.77 5.15
N SER A 219 11.26 -9.79 5.89
CA SER A 219 11.90 -8.59 5.36
C SER A 219 10.95 -7.70 4.54
N ALA A 220 11.13 -7.60 3.23
CA ALA A 220 10.34 -6.75 2.31
C ALA A 220 10.48 -5.24 2.56
N ILE A 221 9.69 -4.43 1.85
CA ILE A 221 9.81 -2.98 1.83
C ILE A 221 8.48 -2.35 2.26
N ILE A 222 8.49 -1.50 3.26
CA ILE A 222 7.34 -0.67 3.63
C ILE A 222 7.35 0.61 2.80
N MET A 223 6.21 0.94 2.19
CA MET A 223 6.00 2.12 1.37
C MET A 223 5.20 3.18 2.14
N GLY A 224 5.84 4.33 2.42
CA GLY A 224 5.22 5.49 3.10
C GLY A 224 5.36 5.50 4.62
N LYS A 225 5.98 6.55 5.15
CA LYS A 225 6.17 6.77 6.60
C LYS A 225 4.92 7.34 7.29
N GLU A 226 4.11 8.10 6.58
CA GLU A 226 2.93 8.79 7.13
C GLU A 226 1.91 7.78 7.68
N ASN A 227 1.72 6.68 6.98
CA ASN A 227 0.79 5.62 7.38
C ASN A 227 1.23 4.89 8.65
N ILE A 228 2.55 4.75 8.87
CA ILE A 228 3.11 4.22 10.12
C ILE A 228 2.82 5.17 11.28
N ALA A 229 3.03 6.48 11.06
CA ALA A 229 2.80 7.50 12.06
C ALA A 229 1.32 7.54 12.50
N GLU A 230 0.40 7.46 11.56
CA GLU A 230 -1.04 7.36 11.84
C GLU A 230 -1.36 6.13 12.71
N ALA A 231 -0.83 4.95 12.32
CA ALA A 231 -1.04 3.71 13.05
C ALA A 231 -0.55 3.81 14.51
N TYR A 232 0.62 4.42 14.73
CA TYR A 232 1.20 4.55 16.07
C TYR A 232 0.53 5.60 16.95
N ARG A 233 -0.02 6.68 16.35
CA ARG A 233 -0.77 7.71 17.09
C ARG A 233 -2.18 7.27 17.47
N THR A 234 -2.85 6.53 16.59
CA THR A 234 -4.27 6.18 16.74
C THR A 234 -4.52 4.74 17.15
N GLY A 235 -3.53 3.86 17.03
CA GLY A 235 -3.69 2.41 17.16
C GLY A 235 -4.33 1.75 15.93
N ARG A 236 -4.58 2.49 14.84
CA ARG A 236 -5.15 1.97 13.58
C ARG A 236 -4.46 2.61 12.39
N GLY A 237 -4.20 1.83 11.36
CA GLY A 237 -3.58 2.33 10.13
C GLY A 237 -3.47 1.26 9.06
N LYS A 238 -3.01 1.65 7.87
CA LYS A 238 -2.78 0.74 6.74
C LYS A 238 -1.35 0.92 6.26
N VAL A 239 -0.54 -0.11 6.36
CA VAL A 239 0.86 -0.10 5.96
C VAL A 239 1.00 -0.90 4.68
N LYS A 240 1.42 -0.28 3.58
CA LYS A 240 1.71 -0.99 2.32
C LYS A 240 3.07 -1.67 2.41
N VAL A 241 3.10 -2.96 2.14
CA VAL A 241 4.31 -3.79 2.13
C VAL A 241 4.51 -4.33 0.73
N ARG A 242 5.67 -4.09 0.16
CA ARG A 242 6.03 -4.45 -1.22
C ARG A 242 7.16 -5.48 -1.21
N ALA A 243 7.06 -6.48 -2.06
CA ALA A 243 8.10 -7.47 -2.32
C ALA A 243 9.40 -6.78 -2.78
N ARG A 244 10.56 -7.32 -2.39
CA ARG A 244 11.85 -6.88 -2.94
C ARG A 244 12.08 -7.59 -4.26
N ALA A 245 12.09 -6.82 -5.33
CA ALA A 245 12.34 -7.30 -6.68
C ALA A 245 13.49 -6.52 -7.32
N VAL A 246 14.31 -7.21 -8.09
CA VAL A 246 15.44 -6.64 -8.85
C VAL A 246 15.30 -7.07 -10.31
N ILE A 247 15.58 -6.15 -11.22
CA ILE A 247 15.62 -6.44 -12.66
C ILE A 247 17.06 -6.81 -13.01
N GLU A 248 17.25 -8.02 -13.53
CA GLU A 248 18.54 -8.53 -13.98
C GLU A 248 18.58 -8.64 -15.50
N GLU A 249 19.68 -8.25 -16.10
CA GLU A 249 19.90 -8.41 -17.56
C GLU A 249 20.42 -9.81 -17.89
N LEU A 250 19.83 -10.42 -18.90
CA LEU A 250 20.24 -11.73 -19.43
C LEU A 250 20.98 -11.56 -20.77
N PRO A 251 21.77 -12.56 -21.19
CA PRO A 251 22.42 -12.55 -22.50
C PRO A 251 21.40 -12.31 -23.64
N LYS A 252 21.84 -11.60 -24.69
CA LYS A 252 21.04 -11.24 -25.87
C LYS A 252 19.94 -10.21 -25.61
N GLY A 253 20.09 -9.33 -24.63
CA GLY A 253 19.16 -8.21 -24.36
C GLY A 253 17.83 -8.62 -23.75
N LYS A 254 17.71 -9.83 -23.20
CA LYS A 254 16.56 -10.24 -22.40
C LYS A 254 16.70 -9.71 -20.97
N GLN A 255 15.59 -9.52 -20.30
CA GLN A 255 15.53 -9.15 -18.88
C GLN A 255 14.73 -10.17 -18.09
N GLN A 256 15.02 -10.26 -16.80
CA GLN A 256 14.24 -11.03 -15.84
C GLN A 256 13.99 -10.21 -14.56
N ILE A 257 12.86 -10.44 -13.93
CA ILE A 257 12.54 -9.88 -12.62
C ILE A 257 12.80 -11.00 -11.60
N VAL A 258 13.63 -10.71 -10.61
CA VAL A 258 13.96 -11.65 -9.53
C VAL A 258 13.41 -11.13 -8.23
N VAL A 259 12.51 -11.89 -7.60
CA VAL A 259 11.90 -11.56 -6.31
C VAL A 259 12.63 -12.35 -5.22
N THR A 260 13.21 -11.63 -4.26
CA THR A 260 14.00 -12.20 -3.14
C THR A 260 13.30 -12.14 -1.80
N GLU A 261 12.30 -11.26 -1.64
CA GLU A 261 11.53 -11.09 -0.41
C GLU A 261 10.07 -10.83 -0.76
N ILE A 262 9.14 -11.38 0.01
CA ILE A 262 7.69 -11.21 -0.18
C ILE A 262 7.05 -10.57 1.05
N PRO A 263 5.89 -9.90 0.91
CA PRO A 263 5.20 -9.31 2.03
C PRO A 263 4.86 -10.34 3.12
N TYR A 264 4.83 -9.87 4.37
CA TYR A 264 4.52 -10.70 5.52
C TYR A 264 3.15 -11.37 5.40
N GLN A 265 3.07 -12.65 5.76
CA GLN A 265 1.89 -13.53 5.67
C GLN A 265 1.44 -13.89 4.24
N VAL A 266 2.18 -13.53 3.22
CA VAL A 266 1.93 -13.99 1.86
C VAL A 266 2.49 -15.41 1.67
N ASN A 267 1.69 -16.27 1.07
CA ASN A 267 2.09 -17.62 0.68
C ASN A 267 2.82 -17.57 -0.68
N LYS A 268 4.09 -18.02 -0.72
CA LYS A 268 4.93 -17.94 -1.92
C LYS A 268 4.37 -18.77 -3.08
N ALA A 269 3.93 -20.00 -2.85
CA ALA A 269 3.40 -20.86 -3.90
C ALA A 269 2.12 -20.27 -4.52
N LYS A 270 1.19 -19.75 -3.70
CA LYS A 270 -0.02 -19.07 -4.18
C LYS A 270 0.30 -17.78 -4.92
N LEU A 271 1.34 -17.05 -4.54
CA LEU A 271 1.79 -15.87 -5.27
C LEU A 271 2.28 -16.25 -6.67
N VAL A 272 3.11 -17.28 -6.79
CA VAL A 272 3.60 -17.80 -8.08
C VAL A 272 2.43 -18.26 -8.96
N GLU A 273 1.50 -19.02 -8.40
CA GLU A 273 0.29 -19.46 -9.07
C GLU A 273 -0.56 -18.27 -9.56
N ARG A 274 -0.74 -17.26 -8.72
CA ARG A 274 -1.46 -16.03 -9.08
C ARG A 274 -0.80 -15.27 -10.22
N ILE A 275 0.52 -15.17 -10.25
CA ILE A 275 1.26 -14.55 -11.37
C ILE A 275 1.00 -15.33 -12.66
N ALA A 276 1.05 -16.67 -12.62
CA ALA A 276 0.74 -17.50 -13.79
C ALA A 276 -0.69 -17.32 -14.30
N GLU A 277 -1.67 -17.19 -13.40
CA GLU A 277 -3.07 -16.86 -13.75
C GLU A 277 -3.16 -15.50 -14.45
N LEU A 278 -2.49 -14.45 -13.94
CA LEU A 278 -2.52 -13.11 -14.55
C LEU A 278 -1.97 -13.12 -15.98
N VAL A 279 -0.95 -13.95 -16.26
CA VAL A 279 -0.42 -14.15 -17.62
C VAL A 279 -1.44 -14.86 -18.51
N LYS A 280 -2.06 -15.93 -18.01
CA LYS A 280 -3.10 -16.70 -18.74
C LYS A 280 -4.32 -15.81 -19.07
N ASP A 281 -4.73 -14.97 -18.15
CA ASP A 281 -5.86 -14.04 -18.28
C ASP A 281 -5.52 -12.80 -19.11
N LYS A 282 -4.26 -12.67 -19.60
CA LYS A 282 -3.75 -11.51 -20.33
C LYS A 282 -3.86 -10.19 -19.58
N LYS A 283 -3.85 -10.22 -18.25
CA LYS A 283 -3.81 -9.02 -17.40
C LYS A 283 -2.39 -8.48 -17.22
N VAL A 284 -1.40 -9.38 -17.32
CA VAL A 284 0.02 -9.02 -17.33
C VAL A 284 0.62 -9.71 -18.57
N GLU A 285 1.05 -8.91 -19.53
CA GLU A 285 1.70 -9.39 -20.75
C GLU A 285 3.23 -9.26 -20.60
N GLY A 286 3.96 -9.88 -21.53
CA GLY A 286 5.42 -9.75 -21.60
C GLY A 286 6.21 -10.79 -20.79
N ILE A 287 5.60 -11.65 -20.00
CA ILE A 287 6.26 -12.75 -19.30
C ILE A 287 6.43 -13.94 -20.24
N SER A 288 7.65 -14.53 -20.29
CA SER A 288 7.97 -15.70 -21.10
C SER A 288 8.06 -16.99 -20.27
N ASP A 289 8.55 -16.90 -19.01
CA ASP A 289 8.70 -18.02 -18.11
C ASP A 289 8.62 -17.59 -16.65
N LEU A 290 8.19 -18.50 -15.78
CA LEU A 290 8.04 -18.26 -14.34
C LEU A 290 8.52 -19.50 -13.59
N ARG A 291 9.53 -19.34 -12.73
CA ARG A 291 10.14 -20.43 -11.94
C ARG A 291 10.37 -20.02 -10.50
N ASP A 292 10.29 -21.01 -9.63
CA ASP A 292 10.76 -20.89 -8.25
C ASP A 292 12.15 -21.57 -8.13
N GLU A 293 13.18 -20.77 -7.90
CA GLU A 293 14.57 -21.21 -7.69
C GLU A 293 14.99 -21.11 -6.22
N SER A 294 14.02 -20.96 -5.30
CA SER A 294 14.29 -20.84 -3.87
C SER A 294 14.99 -22.10 -3.34
N ASN A 295 15.96 -21.90 -2.49
CA ASN A 295 16.72 -22.95 -1.86
C ASN A 295 17.14 -22.57 -0.43
N ARG A 296 18.01 -23.37 0.21
CA ARG A 296 18.52 -23.11 1.57
C ARG A 296 19.28 -21.78 1.73
N ASN A 297 19.70 -21.15 0.63
CA ASN A 297 20.41 -19.87 0.65
C ASN A 297 19.45 -18.66 0.59
N GLY A 298 18.17 -18.89 0.35
CA GLY A 298 17.16 -17.84 0.31
C GLY A 298 16.06 -18.05 -0.72
N MET A 299 15.11 -17.13 -0.72
CA MET A 299 14.01 -17.06 -1.68
C MET A 299 14.49 -16.47 -3.00
N ARG A 300 14.08 -17.08 -4.12
CA ARG A 300 14.35 -16.60 -5.47
C ARG A 300 13.23 -17.02 -6.42
N ILE A 301 12.30 -16.13 -6.69
CA ILE A 301 11.28 -16.31 -7.73
C ILE A 301 11.77 -15.58 -8.97
N VAL A 302 11.91 -16.29 -10.08
CA VAL A 302 12.42 -15.77 -11.36
C VAL A 302 11.29 -15.64 -12.36
N ILE A 303 11.10 -14.42 -12.89
CA ILE A 303 10.10 -14.08 -13.90
C ILE A 303 10.85 -13.62 -15.14
N GLU A 304 11.02 -14.49 -16.14
CA GLU A 304 11.67 -14.12 -17.40
C GLU A 304 10.74 -13.33 -18.31
N LEU A 305 11.27 -12.29 -18.92
CA LEU A 305 10.51 -11.43 -19.82
C LEU A 305 10.77 -11.80 -21.30
N LYS A 306 9.81 -11.52 -22.15
CA LYS A 306 9.99 -11.55 -23.61
C LYS A 306 10.97 -10.43 -24.02
N ARG A 307 11.51 -10.51 -25.24
CA ARG A 307 12.35 -9.43 -25.80
C ARG A 307 11.51 -8.17 -25.95
N ASP A 308 12.16 -7.04 -25.87
CA ASP A 308 11.61 -5.71 -26.13
C ASP A 308 10.43 -5.31 -25.21
N VAL A 309 10.32 -5.96 -24.06
CA VAL A 309 9.32 -5.62 -23.01
C VAL A 309 9.96 -4.78 -21.93
N ASN A 310 9.29 -3.71 -21.54
CA ASN A 310 9.73 -2.86 -20.43
C ASN A 310 9.49 -3.57 -19.08
N ALA A 311 10.58 -3.97 -18.42
CA ALA A 311 10.53 -4.71 -17.16
C ALA A 311 9.84 -3.92 -16.03
N ASN A 312 9.99 -2.58 -15.99
CA ASN A 312 9.35 -1.75 -14.97
C ASN A 312 7.83 -1.76 -15.09
N ILE A 313 7.30 -1.73 -16.32
CA ILE A 313 5.86 -1.80 -16.58
C ILE A 313 5.29 -3.14 -16.11
N VAL A 314 5.99 -4.24 -16.44
CA VAL A 314 5.57 -5.58 -15.98
C VAL A 314 5.62 -5.66 -14.45
N LEU A 315 6.68 -5.17 -13.82
CA LEU A 315 6.83 -5.15 -12.37
C LEU A 315 5.73 -4.33 -11.69
N ASN A 316 5.41 -3.14 -12.21
CA ASN A 316 4.33 -2.30 -11.69
C ASN A 316 2.95 -2.98 -11.83
N ASN A 317 2.71 -3.66 -12.94
CA ASN A 317 1.50 -4.46 -13.12
C ASN A 317 1.43 -5.64 -12.13
N LEU A 318 2.54 -6.29 -11.83
CA LEU A 318 2.63 -7.34 -10.81
C LEU A 318 2.33 -6.79 -9.41
N TYR A 319 2.87 -5.65 -9.02
CA TYR A 319 2.54 -4.98 -7.75
C TYR A 319 1.04 -4.65 -7.66
N LYS A 320 0.43 -4.18 -8.74
CA LYS A 320 -0.99 -3.80 -8.74
C LYS A 320 -1.95 -4.98 -8.71
N HIS A 321 -1.63 -6.11 -9.34
CA HIS A 321 -2.56 -7.21 -9.59
C HIS A 321 -2.27 -8.49 -8.80
N SER A 322 -1.16 -8.54 -8.06
CA SER A 322 -0.76 -9.70 -7.25
C SER A 322 -0.41 -9.29 -5.82
N GLN A 323 -0.16 -10.29 -4.97
CA GLN A 323 0.31 -10.08 -3.59
C GLN A 323 1.81 -9.70 -3.50
N MET A 324 2.43 -9.29 -4.59
CA MET A 324 3.75 -8.63 -4.55
C MET A 324 3.71 -7.27 -3.84
N GLU A 325 2.56 -6.62 -3.79
CA GLU A 325 2.26 -5.50 -2.89
C GLU A 325 0.98 -5.81 -2.12
N GLU A 326 1.04 -5.78 -0.79
CA GLU A 326 -0.08 -6.09 0.09
C GLU A 326 -0.23 -5.02 1.17
N THR A 327 -1.45 -4.79 1.61
CA THR A 327 -1.73 -3.82 2.67
C THR A 327 -1.89 -4.52 4.00
N PHE A 328 -0.95 -4.32 4.92
CA PHE A 328 -1.07 -4.76 6.30
C PHE A 328 -1.95 -3.77 7.08
N SER A 329 -3.14 -4.21 7.48
CA SER A 329 -4.06 -3.42 8.31
C SER A 329 -3.65 -3.50 9.77
N VAL A 330 -3.16 -2.40 10.33
CA VAL A 330 -2.76 -2.31 11.74
C VAL A 330 -3.98 -2.04 12.60
N ILE A 331 -4.19 -2.88 13.60
CA ILE A 331 -5.21 -2.71 14.67
C ILE A 331 -4.54 -3.14 15.98
N MET A 332 -4.10 -2.16 16.77
CA MET A 332 -3.38 -2.41 18.02
C MET A 332 -4.35 -2.62 19.19
N LEU A 333 -5.15 -3.69 19.09
CA LEU A 333 -6.13 -4.10 20.09
C LEU A 333 -5.51 -5.15 21.02
N ALA A 334 -5.51 -4.88 22.32
CA ALA A 334 -5.03 -5.81 23.34
C ALA A 334 -5.90 -5.75 24.61
N LEU A 335 -5.77 -6.74 25.48
CA LEU A 335 -6.44 -6.77 26.76
C LEU A 335 -5.68 -5.94 27.79
N VAL A 336 -6.36 -4.98 28.40
CA VAL A 336 -5.89 -4.21 29.55
C VAL A 336 -6.81 -4.53 30.72
N ASN A 337 -6.30 -5.22 31.72
CA ASN A 337 -7.10 -5.69 32.86
C ASN A 337 -8.37 -6.46 32.44
N GLY A 338 -8.22 -7.35 31.47
CA GLY A 338 -9.32 -8.17 30.92
C GLY A 338 -10.29 -7.43 29.98
N GLN A 339 -10.08 -6.13 29.70
CA GLN A 339 -10.91 -5.35 28.78
C GLN A 339 -10.20 -5.10 27.44
N PRO A 340 -10.84 -5.34 26.31
CA PRO A 340 -10.26 -5.06 24.99
C PRO A 340 -10.19 -3.55 24.73
N LYS A 341 -9.00 -3.04 24.43
CA LYS A 341 -8.76 -1.62 24.13
C LYS A 341 -7.85 -1.48 22.92
N VAL A 342 -8.19 -0.55 22.03
CA VAL A 342 -7.28 -0.11 20.97
C VAL A 342 -6.30 0.88 21.61
N LEU A 343 -5.01 0.60 21.49
CA LEU A 343 -3.94 1.32 22.15
C LEU A 343 -3.02 1.96 21.13
N ASN A 344 -2.47 3.13 21.43
CA ASN A 344 -1.38 3.71 20.66
C ASN A 344 -0.02 3.17 21.15
N LEU A 345 1.06 3.51 20.44
CA LEU A 345 2.41 3.02 20.77
C LEU A 345 2.81 3.36 22.21
N LYS A 346 2.59 4.61 22.65
CA LYS A 346 2.93 5.05 24.01
C LYS A 346 2.13 4.27 25.07
N GLN A 347 0.85 4.06 24.84
CA GLN A 347 -0.01 3.33 25.79
C GLN A 347 0.42 1.88 25.96
N ILE A 348 0.81 1.19 24.88
CA ILE A 348 1.32 -0.19 24.96
C ILE A 348 2.59 -0.24 25.82
N LEU A 349 3.55 0.62 25.54
CA LEU A 349 4.79 0.69 26.30
C LEU A 349 4.56 1.11 27.75
N TYR A 350 3.64 2.03 28.00
CA TYR A 350 3.26 2.45 29.37
C TYR A 350 2.72 1.28 30.17
N HIS A 351 1.74 0.53 29.66
CA HIS A 351 1.20 -0.64 30.36
C HIS A 351 2.26 -1.71 30.58
N TYR A 352 3.17 -1.89 29.65
CA TYR A 352 4.30 -2.79 29.82
C TYR A 352 5.24 -2.33 30.94
N VAL A 353 5.61 -1.06 31.03
CA VAL A 353 6.45 -0.50 32.09
C VAL A 353 5.77 -0.64 33.46
N GLN A 354 4.46 -0.39 33.55
CA GLN A 354 3.70 -0.60 34.78
C GLN A 354 3.74 -2.07 35.22
N HIS A 355 3.61 -3.01 34.28
CA HIS A 355 3.77 -4.43 34.56
C HIS A 355 5.17 -4.76 35.09
N GLN A 356 6.22 -4.21 34.50
CA GLN A 356 7.60 -4.42 34.93
C GLN A 356 7.84 -3.85 36.34
N LYS A 357 7.25 -2.69 36.66
CA LYS A 357 7.29 -2.13 38.03
C LYS A 357 6.72 -3.13 39.02
N ASP A 358 5.57 -3.75 38.74
CA ASP A 358 4.96 -4.76 39.62
C ASP A 358 5.83 -6.01 39.73
N VAL A 359 6.29 -6.58 38.62
CA VAL A 359 7.15 -7.77 38.58
C VAL A 359 8.43 -7.57 39.38
N VAL A 360 9.15 -6.46 39.18
CA VAL A 360 10.42 -6.20 39.88
C VAL A 360 10.18 -5.89 41.34
N THR A 361 9.09 -5.21 41.71
CA THR A 361 8.72 -4.97 43.12
C THR A 361 8.44 -6.28 43.81
N ARG A 362 7.64 -7.18 43.26
CA ARG A 362 7.32 -8.50 43.83
C ARG A 362 8.58 -9.38 43.96
N ARG A 363 9.39 -9.45 42.93
CA ARG A 363 10.66 -10.14 42.91
C ARG A 363 11.57 -9.62 44.04
N THR A 364 11.72 -8.30 44.16
CA THR A 364 12.57 -7.67 45.16
C THR A 364 12.06 -7.97 46.59
N LYS A 365 10.74 -7.94 46.82
CA LYS A 365 10.12 -8.35 48.09
C LYS A 365 10.39 -9.82 48.40
N PHE A 366 10.22 -10.70 47.42
CA PHE A 366 10.49 -12.14 47.58
C PHE A 366 11.95 -12.37 47.96
N GLU A 367 12.90 -11.76 47.24
CA GLU A 367 14.32 -11.87 47.53
C GLU A 367 14.70 -11.24 48.87
N LEU A 368 14.07 -10.13 49.22
CA LEU A 368 14.25 -9.51 50.54
C LEU A 368 13.80 -10.44 51.68
N ASN A 369 12.60 -10.97 51.59
CA ASN A 369 12.07 -11.89 52.61
C ASN A 369 12.97 -13.14 52.75
N LYS A 370 13.43 -13.69 51.64
CA LYS A 370 14.36 -14.84 51.66
C LYS A 370 15.73 -14.47 52.24
N ALA A 371 16.25 -13.30 51.90
CA ALA A 371 17.52 -12.82 52.46
C ALA A 371 17.42 -12.51 53.97
N GLU A 372 16.34 -11.87 54.42
CA GLU A 372 16.09 -11.59 55.84
C GLU A 372 15.90 -12.87 56.63
N ALA A 373 15.14 -13.84 56.08
CA ALA A 373 15.00 -15.16 56.74
C ALA A 373 16.34 -15.90 56.91
N ARG A 374 17.20 -15.81 55.89
CA ARG A 374 18.53 -16.44 55.97
C ARG A 374 19.49 -15.68 56.89
N ALA A 375 19.48 -14.33 56.85
CA ALA A 375 20.28 -13.49 57.74
C ALA A 375 19.87 -13.73 59.23
N HIS A 376 18.59 -13.87 59.49
CA HIS A 376 18.07 -14.18 60.81
C HIS A 376 18.61 -15.51 61.36
N ILE A 377 18.68 -16.55 60.50
CA ILE A 377 19.29 -17.84 60.89
C ILE A 377 20.79 -17.67 61.16
N LEU A 378 21.53 -16.97 60.29
CA LEU A 378 22.96 -16.74 60.46
C LEU A 378 23.28 -15.93 61.72
N GLU A 379 22.46 -14.96 62.10
CA GLU A 379 22.56 -14.18 63.29
C GLU A 379 22.49 -15.10 64.56
N GLY A 380 21.51 -16.01 64.58
CA GLY A 380 21.42 -17.01 65.60
C GLY A 380 22.65 -17.95 65.69
N LEU A 381 23.18 -18.36 64.49
CA LEU A 381 24.40 -19.17 64.47
C LEU A 381 25.65 -18.39 64.89
N ARG A 382 25.75 -17.09 64.70
CA ARG A 382 26.83 -16.23 65.24
C ARG A 382 26.80 -16.19 66.74
N ILE A 383 25.60 -15.93 67.31
CA ILE A 383 25.41 -15.91 68.75
C ILE A 383 25.83 -17.25 69.38
N ALA A 384 25.47 -18.37 68.77
CA ALA A 384 25.86 -19.71 69.22
C ALA A 384 27.37 -19.96 69.09
N LEU A 385 28.03 -19.49 67.98
CA LEU A 385 29.46 -19.63 67.81
C LEU A 385 30.29 -18.75 68.72
N ASP A 386 29.77 -17.57 69.15
CA ASP A 386 30.41 -16.71 70.12
C ASP A 386 30.29 -17.27 71.54
N ASN A 387 29.30 -18.09 71.75
CA ASN A 387 29.03 -18.75 73.10
C ASN A 387 29.10 -20.26 73.03
N ILE A 388 30.02 -20.82 72.27
CA ILE A 388 29.99 -22.23 71.83
C ILE A 388 30.01 -23.20 73.04
N ASP A 389 30.87 -22.97 74.05
CA ASP A 389 31.00 -23.83 75.21
C ASP A 389 29.73 -23.87 76.01
N ALA A 390 29.08 -22.73 76.24
CA ALA A 390 27.83 -22.60 76.99
C ALA A 390 26.65 -23.27 76.20
N VAL A 391 26.63 -23.16 74.82
CA VAL A 391 25.63 -23.78 73.98
C VAL A 391 25.78 -25.32 74.04
N ILE A 392 27.02 -25.86 73.90
CA ILE A 392 27.30 -27.28 73.97
C ILE A 392 26.94 -27.87 75.32
N SER A 393 27.29 -27.15 76.42
CA SER A 393 26.98 -27.56 77.77
C SER A 393 25.48 -27.65 78.01
N LEU A 394 24.71 -26.68 77.54
CA LEU A 394 23.24 -26.64 77.65
C LEU A 394 22.61 -27.80 76.86
N ILE A 395 23.02 -28.01 75.59
CA ILE A 395 22.49 -29.10 74.80
C ILE A 395 22.77 -30.48 75.42
N ARG A 396 23.95 -30.66 75.92
CA ARG A 396 24.33 -31.93 76.62
C ARG A 396 23.58 -32.13 77.92
N ALA A 397 23.22 -31.08 78.65
CA ALA A 397 22.47 -31.14 79.89
C ALA A 397 20.97 -31.40 79.75
N SER A 398 20.43 -31.11 78.57
CA SER A 398 19.02 -31.28 78.18
C SER A 398 18.69 -32.71 77.86
N LYS A 399 17.52 -33.19 78.40
CA LYS A 399 17.07 -34.60 78.20
C LYS A 399 16.34 -34.80 76.88
N THR A 400 15.75 -33.75 76.36
CA THR A 400 15.00 -33.78 75.04
C THR A 400 15.41 -32.62 74.21
N THR A 401 15.21 -32.74 72.82
CA THR A 401 15.47 -31.70 71.87
C THR A 401 14.62 -30.44 72.17
N GLN A 402 13.39 -30.63 72.66
CA GLN A 402 12.50 -29.54 73.01
C GLN A 402 13.00 -28.75 74.24
N GLU A 403 13.53 -29.47 75.27
CA GLU A 403 14.15 -28.84 76.42
C GLU A 403 15.40 -28.02 76.03
N ALA A 404 16.23 -28.57 75.14
CA ALA A 404 17.41 -27.89 74.62
C ALA A 404 17.01 -26.65 73.86
N LYS A 405 15.96 -26.75 73.02
CA LYS A 405 15.43 -25.64 72.26
C LYS A 405 14.93 -24.50 73.11
N SER A 406 14.07 -24.79 74.09
CA SER A 406 13.56 -23.81 75.07
C SER A 406 14.71 -23.15 75.86
N GLY A 407 15.69 -23.95 76.33
CA GLY A 407 16.84 -23.43 77.06
C GLY A 407 17.74 -22.52 76.22
N LEU A 408 17.90 -22.79 74.90
CA LEU A 408 18.62 -21.92 73.94
C LEU A 408 17.87 -20.60 73.74
N MET A 409 16.56 -20.63 73.61
CA MET A 409 15.71 -19.43 73.46
C MET A 409 15.78 -18.54 74.75
N GLU A 410 15.64 -19.11 75.91
CA GLU A 410 15.66 -18.37 77.20
C GLU A 410 17.04 -17.77 77.48
N LYS A 411 18.09 -18.54 77.33
CA LYS A 411 19.42 -18.17 77.80
C LYS A 411 20.12 -17.21 76.91
N PHE A 412 19.89 -17.31 75.52
CA PHE A 412 20.59 -16.51 74.56
C PHE A 412 19.66 -15.57 73.78
N GLY A 413 18.35 -15.47 74.08
CA GLY A 413 17.39 -14.58 73.43
C GLY A 413 17.08 -14.99 72.03
N LEU A 414 17.22 -16.30 71.73
CA LEU A 414 17.07 -16.80 70.33
C LEU A 414 15.59 -17.04 69.99
N THR A 415 15.26 -16.89 68.75
CA THR A 415 13.93 -17.29 68.23
C THR A 415 13.83 -18.80 68.03
N ASP A 416 12.62 -19.29 67.87
CA ASP A 416 12.35 -20.74 67.69
C ASP A 416 13.11 -21.30 66.48
N ILE A 417 13.12 -20.53 65.39
CA ILE A 417 13.81 -20.88 64.13
C ILE A 417 15.33 -20.89 64.32
N GLN A 418 15.89 -19.88 65.00
CA GLN A 418 17.32 -19.82 65.32
C GLN A 418 17.77 -20.96 66.22
N ALA A 419 17.03 -21.26 67.26
CA ALA A 419 17.32 -22.38 68.16
C ALA A 419 17.26 -23.71 67.41
N GLN A 420 16.29 -23.92 66.58
CA GLN A 420 16.20 -25.12 65.72
C GLN A 420 17.41 -25.25 64.78
N ALA A 421 17.80 -24.18 64.14
CA ALA A 421 18.96 -24.16 63.21
C ALA A 421 20.28 -24.48 63.90
N ILE A 422 20.41 -24.07 65.23
CA ILE A 422 21.56 -24.42 66.04
C ILE A 422 21.56 -25.89 66.35
N LEU A 423 20.42 -26.49 66.75
CA LEU A 423 20.28 -27.91 67.00
C LEU A 423 20.55 -28.80 65.85
N ASP A 424 20.19 -28.32 64.61
CA ASP A 424 20.41 -29.02 63.33
C ASP A 424 21.85 -28.82 62.79
N MET A 425 22.68 -28.04 63.51
CA MET A 425 24.04 -27.73 63.04
C MET A 425 24.98 -28.92 63.18
N ARG A 426 25.65 -29.26 62.11
CA ARG A 426 26.65 -30.31 62.08
C ARG A 426 27.92 -29.89 62.85
N LEU A 427 28.57 -30.81 63.57
CA LEU A 427 29.78 -30.52 64.28
C LEU A 427 30.94 -29.96 63.44
N GLN A 428 30.96 -30.27 62.17
CA GLN A 428 31.94 -29.75 61.23
C GLN A 428 31.89 -28.21 61.11
N ARG A 429 30.70 -27.57 61.31
CA ARG A 429 30.51 -26.17 61.25
C ARG A 429 31.04 -25.38 62.44
N LEU A 430 31.55 -26.06 63.42
CA LEU A 430 32.14 -25.46 64.64
C LEU A 430 33.61 -25.09 64.48
N THR A 431 34.20 -25.33 63.28
CA THR A 431 35.62 -24.99 63.00
C THR A 431 35.79 -23.52 62.75
N GLY A 432 36.97 -22.95 63.03
CA GLY A 432 37.27 -21.52 62.85
C GLY A 432 37.07 -21.07 61.39
N LEU A 433 37.41 -21.90 60.39
CA LEU A 433 37.24 -21.62 59.00
C LEU A 433 35.75 -21.49 58.55
N GLU A 434 34.86 -22.28 59.20
CA GLU A 434 33.44 -22.19 58.94
C GLU A 434 32.83 -20.98 59.64
N ARG A 435 33.37 -20.51 60.77
CA ARG A 435 32.97 -19.26 61.41
C ARG A 435 33.22 -18.07 60.49
N ASP A 436 34.39 -17.98 59.85
CA ASP A 436 34.73 -16.90 58.93
C ASP A 436 33.79 -16.91 57.70
N LYS A 437 33.38 -18.06 57.21
CA LYS A 437 32.41 -18.20 56.13
C LYS A 437 31.02 -17.72 56.51
N ILE A 438 30.55 -18.04 57.72
CA ILE A 438 29.26 -17.58 58.23
C ILE A 438 29.24 -16.06 58.39
N GLU A 439 30.32 -15.47 58.89
CA GLU A 439 30.45 -14.02 59.02
C GLU A 439 30.45 -13.34 57.64
N ALA A 440 31.22 -13.85 56.68
CA ALA A 440 31.26 -13.31 55.33
C ALA A 440 29.90 -13.42 54.63
N GLU A 441 29.21 -14.60 54.76
CA GLU A 441 27.85 -14.77 54.21
C GLU A 441 26.85 -13.78 54.84
N TYR A 442 26.93 -13.56 56.16
CA TYR A 442 26.07 -12.62 56.85
C TYR A 442 26.30 -11.19 56.38
N GLU A 443 27.56 -10.72 56.28
CA GLU A 443 27.87 -9.37 55.78
C GLU A 443 27.39 -9.14 54.35
N GLU A 444 27.54 -10.17 53.49
CA GLU A 444 27.09 -10.12 52.12
C GLU A 444 25.56 -10.01 52.04
N LEU A 445 24.86 -10.80 52.85
CA LEU A 445 23.39 -10.73 52.97
C LEU A 445 22.90 -9.37 53.49
N ILE A 446 23.56 -8.78 54.49
CA ILE A 446 23.16 -7.45 54.99
C ILE A 446 23.34 -6.39 53.90
N LYS A 447 24.42 -6.44 53.13
CA LYS A 447 24.61 -5.54 51.98
C LYS A 447 23.49 -5.71 50.93
N LYS A 448 23.12 -7.00 50.65
CA LYS A 448 22.02 -7.33 49.76
C LYS A 448 20.67 -6.83 50.27
N ILE A 449 20.36 -7.05 51.57
CA ILE A 449 19.13 -6.60 52.21
C ILE A 449 18.98 -5.08 52.11
N ASN A 450 20.05 -4.34 52.43
CA ASN A 450 20.04 -2.88 52.37
C ASN A 450 19.77 -2.42 50.92
N ARG A 451 20.45 -3.02 49.93
CA ARG A 451 20.22 -2.69 48.53
C ARG A 451 18.78 -2.97 48.07
N LEU A 452 18.20 -4.12 48.48
CA LEU A 452 16.81 -4.47 48.15
C LEU A 452 15.82 -3.51 48.81
N LYS A 453 16.07 -3.06 50.04
CA LYS A 453 15.27 -2.05 50.74
C LYS A 453 15.35 -0.70 50.05
N GLU A 454 16.54 -0.28 49.60
CA GLU A 454 16.70 0.96 48.82
C GLU A 454 15.89 0.93 47.53
N ILE A 455 15.92 -0.18 46.76
CA ILE A 455 15.15 -0.35 45.53
C ILE A 455 13.64 -0.22 45.80
N LEU A 456 13.13 -0.84 46.90
CA LEU A 456 11.72 -0.79 47.26
C LEU A 456 11.28 0.60 47.76
N ALA A 457 12.19 1.38 48.36
CA ALA A 457 11.91 2.69 48.88
C ALA A 457 11.98 3.81 47.83
N ASN A 458 12.64 3.57 46.67
CA ASN A 458 12.91 4.59 45.69
C ASN A 458 12.50 4.11 44.25
N GLU A 459 11.40 4.67 43.77
CA GLU A 459 10.87 4.35 42.44
C GLU A 459 11.89 4.56 41.30
N ARG A 460 12.73 5.59 41.41
CA ARG A 460 13.77 5.86 40.42
C ARG A 460 14.82 4.75 40.36
N LEU A 461 15.19 4.18 41.53
CA LEU A 461 16.10 3.02 41.54
C LEU A 461 15.43 1.77 40.98
N LEU A 462 14.15 1.56 41.25
CA LEU A 462 13.35 0.48 40.66
C LEU A 462 13.33 0.58 39.14
N LEU A 463 13.08 1.77 38.59
CA LEU A 463 13.09 2.03 37.16
C LEU A 463 14.48 1.83 36.55
N ASN A 464 15.55 2.21 37.25
CA ASN A 464 16.91 1.95 36.78
C ASN A 464 17.21 0.44 36.66
N VAL A 465 16.74 -0.36 37.62
CA VAL A 465 16.88 -1.83 37.53
C VAL A 465 16.16 -2.39 36.31
N ILE A 466 14.94 -1.94 36.04
CA ILE A 466 14.18 -2.34 34.86
C ILE A 466 14.94 -1.96 33.56
N LYS A 467 15.47 -0.73 33.50
CA LYS A 467 16.25 -0.23 32.37
C LYS A 467 17.52 -1.03 32.12
N GLU A 468 18.32 -1.28 33.19
CA GLU A 468 19.55 -2.09 33.10
C GLU A 468 19.26 -3.50 32.56
N GLU A 469 18.22 -4.15 33.10
CA GLU A 469 17.83 -5.49 32.66
C GLU A 469 17.37 -5.54 31.18
N MET A 470 16.62 -4.53 30.72
CA MET A 470 16.25 -4.42 29.30
C MET A 470 17.45 -4.17 28.40
N LEU A 471 18.41 -3.34 28.83
CA LEU A 471 19.63 -3.09 28.05
C LEU A 471 20.48 -4.36 27.91
N ILE A 472 20.56 -5.20 28.94
CA ILE A 472 21.22 -6.52 28.88
C ILE A 472 20.53 -7.43 27.84
N ILE A 473 19.18 -7.40 27.80
CA ILE A 473 18.42 -8.18 26.79
C ILE A 473 18.70 -7.65 25.39
N LYS A 474 18.75 -6.32 25.22
CA LYS A 474 19.13 -5.73 23.95
C LYS A 474 20.52 -6.16 23.50
N GLU A 475 21.52 -6.11 24.39
CA GLU A 475 22.88 -6.52 24.08
C GLU A 475 22.99 -7.97 23.65
N ASN A 476 22.22 -8.87 24.28
CA ASN A 476 22.30 -10.31 24.03
C ASN A 476 21.46 -10.79 22.83
N TYR A 477 20.37 -10.10 22.47
CA TYR A 477 19.36 -10.62 21.54
C TYR A 477 18.96 -9.66 20.42
N ALA A 478 19.40 -8.39 20.42
CA ALA A 478 19.06 -7.47 19.35
C ALA A 478 19.80 -7.85 18.06
N ASP A 479 19.10 -7.78 16.96
CA ASP A 479 19.60 -7.95 15.60
C ASP A 479 19.27 -6.73 14.74
N GLU A 480 19.81 -6.68 13.52
CA GLU A 480 19.53 -5.60 12.60
C GLU A 480 18.09 -5.65 12.09
N ARG A 481 17.57 -4.48 11.71
CA ARG A 481 16.29 -4.36 11.04
C ARG A 481 16.28 -5.12 9.72
N ARG A 482 15.25 -5.92 9.49
CA ARG A 482 15.07 -6.72 8.27
C ARG A 482 14.26 -5.97 7.22
N THR A 483 13.18 -5.28 7.63
CA THR A 483 12.29 -4.56 6.72
C THR A 483 12.80 -3.17 6.41
N GLU A 484 12.99 -2.86 5.13
CA GLU A 484 13.34 -1.52 4.65
C GLU A 484 12.13 -0.60 4.66
N ILE A 485 12.31 0.68 5.00
CA ILE A 485 11.25 1.68 4.95
C ILE A 485 11.63 2.75 3.92
N ARG A 486 10.84 2.87 2.86
CA ARG A 486 10.99 3.88 1.81
C ARG A 486 9.93 4.97 1.92
N HIS A 487 10.23 6.14 1.37
CA HIS A 487 9.20 7.14 1.15
C HIS A 487 8.16 6.60 0.16
N ALA A 488 6.91 7.04 0.30
CA ALA A 488 5.90 6.74 -0.70
C ALA A 488 6.37 7.34 -2.04
N GLU A 489 6.78 6.50 -2.97
CA GLU A 489 6.65 6.82 -4.37
C GLU A 489 5.14 6.98 -4.59
N GLY A 490 4.70 8.00 -5.35
CA GLY A 490 3.27 8.25 -5.58
C GLY A 490 2.52 6.94 -5.89
N GLU A 491 1.21 6.92 -5.69
CA GLU A 491 0.42 5.75 -6.13
C GLU A 491 0.81 5.42 -7.57
N ILE A 492 1.03 4.14 -7.89
CA ILE A 492 1.31 3.68 -9.25
C ILE A 492 0.21 4.25 -10.15
N ASP A 493 0.54 5.27 -10.95
CA ASP A 493 -0.39 5.88 -11.89
C ASP A 493 -0.70 4.86 -13.00
N MET A 494 -1.87 4.98 -13.63
CA MET A 494 -2.21 4.20 -14.83
C MET A 494 -1.17 4.39 -15.95
N ARG A 495 -0.48 5.52 -15.98
CA ARG A 495 0.64 5.79 -16.89
C ARG A 495 1.82 4.84 -16.69
N ASP A 496 2.14 4.50 -15.44
CA ASP A 496 3.28 3.63 -15.10
C ASP A 496 3.04 2.16 -15.46
N LEU A 497 1.80 1.84 -15.90
CA LEU A 497 1.34 0.50 -16.25
C LEU A 497 1.20 0.28 -17.76
N ILE A 498 1.34 1.34 -18.56
CA ILE A 498 1.08 1.34 -20.00
C ILE A 498 2.34 1.84 -20.69
N GLU A 499 2.78 1.15 -21.71
CA GLU A 499 3.91 1.57 -22.55
C GLU A 499 3.54 2.83 -23.35
N ASP A 500 4.47 3.79 -23.48
CA ASP A 500 4.25 4.98 -24.29
C ASP A 500 4.61 4.66 -25.76
N GLU A 501 3.58 4.33 -26.52
CA GLU A 501 3.66 3.98 -27.94
C GLU A 501 3.02 5.05 -28.82
N GLU A 502 3.52 5.18 -30.04
CA GLU A 502 2.86 6.01 -31.04
C GLU A 502 1.57 5.37 -31.52
N ILE A 503 0.49 6.14 -31.48
CA ILE A 503 -0.85 5.69 -31.84
C ILE A 503 -1.56 6.69 -32.76
N ALA A 504 -2.45 6.15 -33.60
CA ALA A 504 -3.41 6.93 -34.36
C ALA A 504 -4.81 6.80 -33.75
N ILE A 505 -5.44 7.93 -33.45
CA ILE A 505 -6.81 8.00 -32.96
C ILE A 505 -7.73 8.46 -34.08
N THR A 506 -8.77 7.69 -34.34
CA THR A 506 -9.80 8.02 -35.33
C THR A 506 -11.14 8.28 -34.67
N LEU A 507 -11.79 9.38 -35.04
CA LEU A 507 -13.15 9.72 -34.63
C LEU A 507 -14.02 9.92 -35.88
N THR A 508 -15.12 9.17 -35.95
CA THR A 508 -16.05 9.23 -37.11
C THR A 508 -17.09 10.36 -36.94
N HIS A 509 -17.80 10.67 -38.04
CA HIS A 509 -18.86 11.68 -38.06
C HIS A 509 -20.02 11.34 -37.08
N PHE A 510 -20.39 10.07 -36.95
CA PHE A 510 -21.39 9.60 -35.98
C PHE A 510 -20.85 9.39 -34.58
N GLY A 511 -19.59 9.73 -34.34
CA GLY A 511 -18.99 9.73 -32.98
C GLY A 511 -18.48 8.37 -32.52
N TYR A 512 -18.01 7.51 -33.42
CA TYR A 512 -17.27 6.29 -33.05
C TYR A 512 -15.78 6.59 -32.97
N ILE A 513 -15.16 6.22 -31.86
CA ILE A 513 -13.74 6.46 -31.60
C ILE A 513 -13.00 5.15 -31.37
N LYS A 514 -11.77 5.06 -31.83
CA LYS A 514 -10.82 3.98 -31.56
C LYS A 514 -9.39 4.48 -31.63
N ARG A 515 -8.47 3.79 -30.98
CA ARG A 515 -7.03 3.94 -31.20
C ARG A 515 -6.46 2.73 -31.95
N LEU A 516 -5.39 2.95 -32.68
CA LEU A 516 -4.64 1.96 -33.46
C LEU A 516 -3.15 2.24 -33.27
N PRO A 517 -2.26 1.24 -33.28
CA PRO A 517 -0.82 1.47 -33.41
C PRO A 517 -0.51 2.27 -34.69
N ALA A 518 0.43 3.23 -34.60
CA ALA A 518 0.79 4.10 -35.73
C ALA A 518 1.23 3.31 -36.98
N ASP A 519 1.91 2.18 -36.77
CA ASP A 519 2.35 1.25 -37.84
C ASP A 519 1.22 0.72 -38.75
N THR A 520 -0.01 0.77 -38.29
CA THR A 520 -1.20 0.29 -39.04
C THR A 520 -1.50 1.15 -40.25
N TYR A 521 -1.00 2.40 -40.32
CA TYR A 521 -1.25 3.38 -41.38
C TYR A 521 -0.02 3.67 -42.26
N LYS A 522 1.02 2.81 -42.25
CA LYS A 522 2.18 2.97 -43.15
C LYS A 522 1.78 3.14 -44.61
N SER A 523 2.38 4.13 -45.28
CA SER A 523 2.09 4.52 -46.68
C SER A 523 2.36 3.36 -47.64
N GLN A 524 1.47 3.13 -48.58
CA GLN A 524 1.71 2.21 -49.72
C GLN A 524 2.37 2.97 -50.91
N LYS A 525 3.37 2.31 -51.52
CA LYS A 525 4.02 2.82 -52.71
C LYS A 525 3.03 2.96 -53.90
N ARG A 526 3.30 3.88 -54.83
CA ARG A 526 2.52 4.15 -56.04
C ARG A 526 1.99 2.88 -56.73
N GLY A 527 0.66 2.84 -56.96
CA GLY A 527 0.01 1.74 -57.69
C GLY A 527 -0.82 0.78 -56.84
N GLY A 528 -0.86 0.96 -55.49
CA GLY A 528 -1.70 0.14 -54.62
C GLY A 528 -3.17 0.55 -54.65
N ARG A 529 -4.10 -0.41 -54.60
CA ARG A 529 -5.53 -0.15 -54.35
C ARG A 529 -5.66 0.46 -52.98
N GLY A 530 -6.32 1.62 -52.84
CA GLY A 530 -6.54 2.33 -51.59
C GLY A 530 -7.08 1.39 -50.55
N ILE A 531 -6.69 1.64 -49.28
CA ILE A 531 -7.01 0.78 -48.13
C ILE A 531 -8.31 1.28 -47.53
N SER A 532 -9.34 0.43 -47.44
CA SER A 532 -10.55 0.71 -46.69
C SER A 532 -10.23 0.83 -45.21
N ALA A 533 -10.37 2.02 -44.63
CA ALA A 533 -10.08 2.30 -43.24
C ALA A 533 -11.15 1.77 -42.27
N LEU A 534 -12.38 1.55 -42.76
CA LEU A 534 -13.53 1.09 -41.97
C LEU A 534 -14.56 0.40 -42.85
N THR A 535 -15.16 -0.69 -42.37
CA THR A 535 -16.49 -1.13 -42.81
C THR A 535 -17.51 -0.31 -42.01
N THR A 536 -17.87 0.86 -42.52
CA THR A 536 -18.94 1.69 -41.96
C THR A 536 -20.30 1.26 -42.52
N ARG A 537 -21.38 1.56 -41.80
CA ARG A 537 -22.71 1.66 -42.43
C ARG A 537 -22.60 2.74 -43.54
N GLU A 538 -23.38 2.62 -44.59
CA GLU A 538 -23.28 3.40 -45.84
C GLU A 538 -23.15 4.93 -45.67
N GLU A 539 -23.16 5.54 -44.46
CA GLU A 539 -23.16 7.00 -44.27
C GLU A 539 -22.16 7.50 -43.21
N ASP A 540 -21.28 6.66 -42.58
CA ASP A 540 -20.31 7.12 -41.55
C ASP A 540 -18.87 7.19 -42.10
N PHE A 541 -18.13 8.26 -41.77
CA PHE A 541 -16.75 8.47 -42.22
C PHE A 541 -15.86 9.02 -41.09
N VAL A 542 -14.54 8.90 -41.25
CA VAL A 542 -13.55 9.43 -40.28
C VAL A 542 -13.51 10.95 -40.39
N LYS A 543 -13.94 11.64 -39.34
CA LYS A 543 -13.95 13.11 -39.27
C LYS A 543 -12.64 13.66 -38.71
N HIS A 544 -12.06 13.01 -37.73
CA HIS A 544 -10.80 13.41 -37.11
C HIS A 544 -9.84 12.22 -37.07
N LEU A 545 -8.60 12.46 -37.48
CA LEU A 545 -7.46 11.57 -37.31
C LEU A 545 -6.37 12.34 -36.59
N VAL A 546 -5.90 11.82 -35.45
CA VAL A 546 -4.87 12.44 -34.63
C VAL A 546 -3.79 11.42 -34.36
N SER A 547 -2.55 11.73 -34.74
CA SER A 547 -1.35 10.97 -34.39
C SER A 547 -0.80 11.52 -33.08
N THR A 548 -0.52 10.65 -32.12
CA THR A 548 -0.07 11.02 -30.77
C THR A 548 0.49 9.80 -30.04
N THR A 549 0.89 9.95 -28.77
CA THR A 549 1.32 8.82 -27.93
C THR A 549 0.23 8.35 -26.98
N THR A 550 0.37 7.13 -26.43
CA THR A 550 -0.58 6.55 -25.46
C THR A 550 -0.71 7.40 -24.22
N HIS A 551 0.33 8.13 -23.82
CA HIS A 551 0.33 8.98 -22.62
C HIS A 551 -0.20 10.41 -22.86
N SER A 552 -0.48 10.77 -24.10
CA SER A 552 -0.95 12.11 -24.44
C SER A 552 -2.33 12.42 -23.87
N LYS A 553 -2.56 13.69 -23.53
CA LYS A 553 -3.86 14.20 -23.10
C LYS A 553 -4.66 14.66 -24.31
N LEU A 554 -5.89 14.21 -24.44
CA LEU A 554 -6.80 14.56 -25.50
C LEU A 554 -7.87 15.53 -25.00
N LEU A 555 -8.08 16.62 -25.72
CA LEU A 555 -9.17 17.57 -25.50
C LEU A 555 -10.22 17.43 -26.60
N PHE A 556 -11.45 17.19 -26.18
CA PHE A 556 -12.63 17.08 -27.05
C PHE A 556 -13.48 18.32 -26.90
N PHE A 557 -13.47 19.19 -27.89
CA PHE A 557 -14.31 20.37 -27.93
C PHE A 557 -15.61 20.06 -28.67
N THR A 558 -16.74 20.48 -28.10
CA THR A 558 -18.06 20.20 -28.67
C THR A 558 -18.63 21.42 -29.39
N ASN A 559 -19.55 21.19 -30.29
CA ASN A 559 -20.31 22.27 -30.99
C ASN A 559 -21.09 23.16 -30.00
N LYS A 560 -21.35 22.68 -28.77
CA LYS A 560 -22.00 23.45 -27.71
C LYS A 560 -21.02 24.26 -26.84
N GLY A 561 -19.78 24.37 -27.24
CA GLY A 561 -18.74 25.14 -26.56
C GLY A 561 -18.25 24.53 -25.25
N ARG A 562 -18.43 23.24 -25.02
CA ARG A 562 -17.87 22.50 -23.89
C ARG A 562 -16.58 21.78 -24.30
N VAL A 563 -15.74 21.49 -23.30
CA VAL A 563 -14.52 20.73 -23.49
C VAL A 563 -14.46 19.57 -22.48
N PHE A 564 -14.04 18.40 -22.92
CA PHE A 564 -13.79 17.21 -22.15
C PHE A 564 -12.35 16.78 -22.31
N ARG A 565 -11.82 16.06 -21.30
CA ARG A 565 -10.47 15.50 -21.34
C ARG A 565 -10.51 14.00 -21.12
N LEU A 566 -9.75 13.26 -21.94
CA LEU A 566 -9.38 11.87 -21.74
C LEU A 566 -7.87 11.72 -21.95
N ASN A 567 -7.27 10.72 -21.32
CA ASN A 567 -5.94 10.27 -21.72
C ASN A 567 -6.07 9.34 -22.93
N ALA A 568 -5.07 9.34 -23.84
CA ALA A 568 -5.15 8.57 -25.06
C ALA A 568 -5.28 7.05 -24.81
N TYR A 569 -4.67 6.54 -23.71
CA TYR A 569 -4.80 5.14 -23.29
C TYR A 569 -6.22 4.75 -22.82
N GLU A 570 -7.08 5.70 -22.48
CA GLU A 570 -8.47 5.43 -22.09
C GLU A 570 -9.36 5.11 -23.30
N ILE A 571 -8.89 5.42 -24.52
CA ILE A 571 -9.59 5.08 -25.75
C ILE A 571 -9.35 3.60 -26.06
N PRO A 572 -10.42 2.79 -26.24
CA PRO A 572 -10.27 1.38 -26.55
C PRO A 572 -9.50 1.16 -27.85
N GLU A 573 -8.59 0.19 -27.82
CA GLU A 573 -7.89 -0.28 -29.00
C GLU A 573 -8.85 -1.03 -29.93
N GLY A 574 -8.78 -0.77 -31.21
CA GLY A 574 -9.63 -1.37 -32.21
C GLY A 574 -8.82 -2.01 -33.34
N LYS A 575 -9.32 -3.08 -33.92
CA LYS A 575 -8.77 -3.58 -35.19
C LYS A 575 -9.08 -2.57 -36.31
N ARG A 576 -8.27 -2.57 -37.36
CA ARG A 576 -8.40 -1.66 -38.49
C ARG A 576 -9.84 -1.58 -39.06
N GLN A 577 -10.54 -2.70 -39.21
CA GLN A 577 -11.91 -2.79 -39.72
C GLN A 577 -13.00 -2.65 -38.66
N ALA A 578 -12.64 -2.54 -37.34
CA ALA A 578 -13.61 -2.41 -36.28
C ALA A 578 -14.25 -1.01 -36.28
N LYS A 579 -15.53 -0.92 -35.98
CA LYS A 579 -16.29 0.33 -35.90
C LYS A 579 -15.78 1.28 -34.82
N GLY A 580 -15.20 0.75 -33.74
CA GLY A 580 -14.81 1.50 -32.54
C GLY A 580 -15.93 1.60 -31.52
N THR A 581 -15.70 2.39 -30.46
CA THR A 581 -16.63 2.62 -29.36
C THR A 581 -17.34 3.97 -29.54
N ALA A 582 -18.64 4.04 -29.26
CA ALA A 582 -19.36 5.30 -29.30
C ALA A 582 -18.80 6.27 -28.25
N ILE A 583 -18.45 7.48 -28.67
CA ILE A 583 -17.81 8.51 -27.81
C ILE A 583 -18.70 8.89 -26.61
N VAL A 584 -20.02 8.76 -26.71
CA VAL A 584 -20.99 8.99 -25.63
C VAL A 584 -20.82 8.00 -24.47
N ASN A 585 -20.17 6.86 -24.68
CA ASN A 585 -19.83 5.91 -23.63
C ASN A 585 -18.58 6.33 -22.83
N LEU A 586 -17.77 7.23 -23.40
CA LEU A 586 -16.53 7.74 -22.78
C LEU A 586 -16.72 9.15 -22.22
N LEU A 587 -17.56 9.99 -22.86
CA LEU A 587 -17.81 11.39 -22.49
C LEU A 587 -19.29 11.60 -22.18
N GLN A 588 -19.59 12.42 -21.16
CA GLN A 588 -20.95 12.78 -20.80
C GLN A 588 -21.50 13.91 -21.71
N LEU A 589 -21.76 13.56 -22.98
CA LEU A 589 -22.31 14.48 -23.96
C LEU A 589 -23.81 14.71 -23.71
N GLY A 590 -24.28 15.94 -23.94
CA GLY A 590 -25.68 16.29 -23.90
C GLY A 590 -26.46 15.93 -25.18
N PRO A 591 -27.79 16.11 -25.23
CA PRO A 591 -28.60 15.91 -26.44
C PRO A 591 -28.10 16.81 -27.58
N ASN A 592 -27.93 16.22 -28.76
CA ASN A 592 -27.46 16.91 -29.98
C ASN A 592 -26.06 17.55 -29.85
N GLU A 593 -25.26 17.13 -28.87
CA GLU A 593 -23.89 17.59 -28.68
C GLU A 593 -22.92 16.67 -29.47
N LYS A 594 -22.13 17.27 -30.36
CA LYS A 594 -21.18 16.58 -31.24
C LYS A 594 -19.78 17.15 -31.05
N ILE A 595 -18.75 16.31 -31.27
CA ILE A 595 -17.37 16.78 -31.24
C ILE A 595 -17.09 17.67 -32.48
N ALA A 596 -16.70 18.90 -32.22
CA ALA A 596 -16.28 19.87 -33.22
C ALA A 596 -14.78 19.74 -33.52
N THR A 597 -13.94 19.61 -32.49
CA THR A 597 -12.48 19.51 -32.61
C THR A 597 -11.92 18.52 -31.60
N LEU A 598 -10.96 17.71 -32.04
CA LEU A 598 -10.14 16.84 -31.21
C LEU A 598 -8.69 17.32 -31.25
N LEU A 599 -8.09 17.61 -30.11
CA LEU A 599 -6.69 18.05 -30.00
C LEU A 599 -5.93 17.08 -29.08
N ALA A 600 -4.76 16.64 -29.51
CA ALA A 600 -3.77 16.05 -28.63
C ALA A 600 -2.88 17.16 -28.07
N ILE A 601 -2.68 17.15 -26.77
CA ILE A 601 -1.83 18.11 -26.08
C ILE A 601 -0.62 17.37 -25.50
N ASP A 602 0.56 17.76 -25.95
CA ASP A 602 1.82 17.40 -25.33
C ASP A 602 2.13 18.38 -24.20
N GLU A 603 2.57 17.87 -23.03
CA GLU A 603 2.99 18.70 -21.90
C GLU A 603 4.30 19.45 -22.17
N LYS A 604 5.06 19.02 -23.17
CA LYS A 604 6.31 19.65 -23.61
C LYS A 604 6.12 20.78 -24.62
N ASP A 605 4.89 21.00 -25.07
CA ASP A 605 4.59 22.01 -26.11
C ASP A 605 4.53 23.42 -25.49
N ASP A 606 5.34 24.36 -26.04
CA ASP A 606 5.47 25.76 -25.57
C ASP A 606 4.25 26.66 -25.92
N ASN A 607 3.25 26.13 -26.60
CA ASN A 607 2.04 26.85 -26.96
C ASN A 607 1.22 27.27 -25.75
N LYS A 608 0.95 28.57 -25.59
CA LYS A 608 0.32 29.12 -24.40
C LYS A 608 -1.19 29.27 -24.50
N TYR A 609 -1.77 29.35 -25.71
CA TYR A 609 -3.16 29.73 -25.91
C TYR A 609 -3.93 28.75 -26.76
N LEU A 610 -5.24 28.72 -26.53
CA LEU A 610 -6.23 28.08 -27.39
C LEU A 610 -7.03 29.18 -28.09
N LEU A 611 -7.07 29.13 -29.42
CA LEU A 611 -7.88 30.02 -30.29
C LEU A 611 -9.14 29.25 -30.70
N LEU A 612 -10.31 29.81 -30.43
CA LEU A 612 -11.61 29.22 -30.72
C LEU A 612 -12.35 30.08 -31.74
N ALA A 613 -13.08 29.45 -32.66
CA ALA A 613 -13.93 30.15 -33.61
C ALA A 613 -15.32 29.54 -33.68
N THR A 614 -16.34 30.39 -33.87
CA THR A 614 -17.73 30.00 -33.99
C THR A 614 -18.25 30.19 -35.40
N LYS A 615 -19.33 29.50 -35.71
CA LYS A 615 -20.05 29.53 -36.97
C LYS A 615 -20.51 30.92 -37.35
N ASN A 616 -20.88 31.77 -36.35
CA ASN A 616 -21.31 33.14 -36.58
C ASN A 616 -20.14 34.15 -36.55
N GLY A 617 -18.91 33.69 -36.68
CA GLY A 617 -17.72 34.52 -36.89
C GLY A 617 -17.19 35.20 -35.64
N ILE A 618 -17.49 34.66 -34.48
CA ILE A 618 -16.87 35.05 -33.21
C ILE A 618 -15.57 34.27 -33.01
N VAL A 619 -14.54 34.93 -32.50
CA VAL A 619 -13.25 34.35 -32.15
C VAL A 619 -12.88 34.65 -30.70
N LYS A 620 -12.15 33.75 -30.09
CA LYS A 620 -11.75 33.88 -28.69
C LYS A 620 -10.36 33.28 -28.50
N LYS A 621 -9.50 33.95 -27.75
CA LYS A 621 -8.21 33.45 -27.29
C LYS A 621 -8.26 33.22 -25.79
N THR A 622 -7.86 32.02 -25.29
CA THR A 622 -7.91 31.63 -23.88
C THR A 622 -6.59 30.99 -23.52
N ASP A 623 -6.09 31.32 -22.31
CA ASP A 623 -4.87 30.68 -21.78
C ASP A 623 -5.10 29.17 -21.60
N ARG A 624 -4.13 28.34 -22.02
CA ARG A 624 -4.15 26.90 -21.91
C ARG A 624 -4.24 26.42 -20.44
N GLU A 625 -3.70 27.21 -19.51
CA GLU A 625 -3.75 26.93 -18.05
C GLU A 625 -5.19 26.82 -17.53
N GLU A 626 -6.12 27.56 -18.10
CA GLU A 626 -7.55 27.52 -17.78
C GLU A 626 -8.19 26.12 -18.00
N PHE A 627 -7.51 25.23 -18.74
CA PHE A 627 -7.96 23.91 -19.11
C PHE A 627 -7.18 22.77 -18.42
N LYS A 628 -6.32 23.06 -17.43
CA LYS A 628 -5.57 22.03 -16.68
C LYS A 628 -6.48 21.10 -15.89
N ASN A 629 -7.55 21.61 -15.30
CA ASN A 629 -8.44 20.84 -14.41
C ASN A 629 -9.83 20.67 -15.03
N ILE A 630 -9.97 19.70 -15.94
CA ILE A 630 -11.25 19.37 -16.56
C ILE A 630 -11.87 18.18 -15.84
N ASN A 631 -13.06 18.36 -15.29
CA ASN A 631 -13.83 17.32 -14.63
C ASN A 631 -14.49 16.36 -15.65
N LYS A 632 -14.90 15.17 -15.22
CA LYS A 632 -15.61 14.20 -16.08
C LYS A 632 -16.89 14.74 -16.71
N ALA A 633 -17.55 15.71 -16.06
CA ALA A 633 -18.74 16.39 -16.58
C ALA A 633 -18.44 17.41 -17.67
N GLY A 634 -17.15 17.64 -17.99
CA GLY A 634 -16.71 18.67 -18.93
C GLY A 634 -16.75 20.08 -18.34
N LEU A 635 -16.17 21.04 -19.07
CA LEU A 635 -16.14 22.45 -18.72
C LEU A 635 -16.64 23.29 -19.89
N ILE A 636 -17.16 24.50 -19.61
CA ILE A 636 -17.46 25.50 -20.64
C ILE A 636 -16.14 26.06 -21.16
N ALA A 637 -15.88 25.91 -22.45
CA ALA A 637 -14.72 26.46 -23.13
C ALA A 637 -15.00 27.83 -23.75
N ILE A 638 -16.23 28.07 -24.19
CA ILE A 638 -16.71 29.34 -24.73
C ILE A 638 -18.19 29.52 -24.45
N GLY A 639 -18.60 30.70 -24.07
CA GLY A 639 -20.03 31.08 -24.00
C GLY A 639 -20.57 31.30 -25.42
N LEU A 640 -21.52 30.47 -25.85
CA LEU A 640 -22.17 30.61 -27.15
C LEU A 640 -23.45 31.46 -27.04
N ARG A 641 -23.76 32.19 -28.14
CA ARG A 641 -25.06 32.85 -28.33
C ARG A 641 -26.11 31.85 -28.80
N GLU A 642 -27.40 32.20 -28.74
CA GLU A 642 -28.46 31.41 -29.37
C GLU A 642 -28.12 31.17 -30.85
N ASP A 643 -28.32 29.97 -31.34
CA ASP A 643 -28.06 29.52 -32.71
C ASP A 643 -26.61 29.63 -33.19
N ASP A 644 -25.60 29.76 -32.31
CA ASP A 644 -24.19 29.69 -32.67
C ASP A 644 -23.59 28.35 -32.26
N GLU A 645 -22.57 27.92 -32.99
CA GLU A 645 -21.85 26.67 -32.75
C GLU A 645 -20.35 26.89 -32.83
N LEU A 646 -19.60 26.20 -31.97
CA LEU A 646 -18.14 26.13 -32.09
C LEU A 646 -17.76 25.26 -33.28
N ILE A 647 -16.94 25.80 -34.19
CA ILE A 647 -16.54 25.10 -35.44
C ILE A 647 -15.10 24.62 -35.42
N GLY A 648 -14.22 25.28 -34.66
CA GLY A 648 -12.81 24.89 -34.61
C GLY A 648 -12.07 25.45 -33.42
N VAL A 649 -11.03 24.76 -33.04
CA VAL A 649 -10.07 25.15 -31.97
C VAL A 649 -8.66 24.86 -32.47
N LYS A 650 -7.75 25.81 -32.31
CA LYS A 650 -6.32 25.67 -32.64
C LYS A 650 -5.47 26.03 -31.45
N VAL A 651 -4.30 25.41 -31.37
CA VAL A 651 -3.28 25.72 -30.35
C VAL A 651 -2.32 26.77 -30.94
N THR A 652 -1.95 27.77 -30.15
CA THR A 652 -1.09 28.86 -30.63
C THR A 652 -0.13 29.35 -29.54
N ASP A 653 1.04 29.86 -29.98
CA ASP A 653 2.05 30.52 -29.14
C ASP A 653 1.71 31.99 -28.83
N GLY A 654 0.74 32.58 -29.51
CA GLY A 654 0.31 33.97 -29.34
C GLY A 654 0.78 34.94 -30.43
N ASN A 655 1.50 34.47 -31.45
CA ASN A 655 2.11 35.30 -32.51
C ASN A 655 1.78 34.87 -33.93
N LYS A 656 0.55 34.37 -34.13
CA LYS A 656 0.14 33.83 -35.43
C LYS A 656 -0.89 34.70 -36.12
N ASP A 657 -0.93 34.63 -37.47
CA ASP A 657 -2.04 35.19 -38.24
C ASP A 657 -3.17 34.17 -38.36
N VAL A 658 -4.39 34.64 -38.19
CA VAL A 658 -5.63 33.84 -38.23
C VAL A 658 -6.33 34.06 -39.57
N LEU A 659 -6.67 32.97 -40.25
CA LEU A 659 -7.49 33.00 -41.45
C LEU A 659 -8.88 32.40 -41.13
N LEU A 660 -9.94 33.17 -41.33
CA LEU A 660 -11.32 32.68 -41.33
C LEU A 660 -11.85 32.65 -42.75
N VAL A 661 -12.51 31.54 -43.11
CA VAL A 661 -13.15 31.38 -44.43
C VAL A 661 -14.63 31.12 -44.24
N THR A 662 -15.47 31.76 -45.10
CA THR A 662 -16.93 31.64 -44.98
C THR A 662 -17.51 30.74 -46.09
N LYS A 663 -18.74 30.27 -45.88
CA LYS A 663 -19.49 29.42 -46.79
C LYS A 663 -19.74 30.12 -48.13
N GLU A 664 -19.95 31.44 -48.15
CA GLU A 664 -20.19 32.26 -49.34
C GLU A 664 -18.87 32.73 -49.99
N GLY A 665 -17.73 32.12 -49.63
CA GLY A 665 -16.45 32.35 -50.33
C GLY A 665 -15.72 33.62 -49.92
N MET A 666 -16.01 34.21 -48.78
CA MET A 666 -15.25 35.32 -48.22
C MET A 666 -14.18 34.82 -47.27
N SER A 667 -13.10 35.60 -47.10
CA SER A 667 -12.05 35.27 -46.11
C SER A 667 -11.50 36.54 -45.45
N ILE A 668 -11.05 36.45 -44.23
CA ILE A 668 -10.32 37.50 -43.53
C ILE A 668 -9.09 36.94 -42.85
N ARG A 669 -7.93 37.59 -43.09
CA ARG A 669 -6.68 37.31 -42.38
C ARG A 669 -6.38 38.46 -41.42
N PHE A 670 -6.10 38.19 -40.17
CA PHE A 670 -5.77 39.19 -39.17
C PHE A 670 -4.81 38.62 -38.11
N ASP A 671 -4.04 39.50 -37.45
CA ASP A 671 -3.13 39.13 -36.36
C ASP A 671 -3.90 38.65 -35.13
N GLU A 672 -3.53 37.53 -34.55
CA GLU A 672 -4.16 37.01 -33.33
C GLU A 672 -3.96 37.93 -32.10
N ASN A 673 -2.98 38.86 -32.11
CA ASN A 673 -2.80 39.89 -31.10
C ASN A 673 -3.94 40.89 -31.05
N ASP A 674 -4.74 41.01 -32.10
CA ASP A 674 -5.99 41.77 -32.11
C ASP A 674 -7.03 41.13 -31.15
N ILE A 675 -6.81 39.87 -30.71
CA ILE A 675 -7.67 39.17 -29.78
C ILE A 675 -6.94 39.10 -28.42
N ARG A 676 -7.40 39.89 -27.45
CA ARG A 676 -6.89 39.80 -26.09
C ARG A 676 -7.23 38.43 -25.48
N PRO A 677 -6.38 37.83 -24.63
CA PRO A 677 -6.72 36.64 -23.88
C PRO A 677 -7.95 36.90 -22.97
N MET A 678 -8.85 35.94 -22.92
CA MET A 678 -10.11 36.02 -22.18
C MET A 678 -10.36 34.74 -21.38
N GLY A 679 -11.03 34.86 -20.23
CA GLY A 679 -11.42 33.75 -19.38
C GLY A 679 -12.36 32.77 -20.12
N ARG A 680 -12.42 31.57 -19.64
CA ARG A 680 -13.06 30.39 -20.23
C ARG A 680 -14.54 30.59 -20.62
N THR A 681 -15.32 31.26 -19.78
CA THR A 681 -16.76 31.48 -19.98
C THR A 681 -17.11 32.67 -20.88
N ALA A 682 -16.12 33.44 -21.30
CA ALA A 682 -16.35 34.60 -22.19
C ALA A 682 -16.89 34.15 -23.56
N MET A 683 -17.72 34.98 -24.18
CA MET A 683 -18.27 34.71 -25.51
C MET A 683 -17.29 34.97 -26.66
N GLY A 684 -16.23 35.73 -26.42
CA GLY A 684 -15.29 36.13 -27.48
C GLY A 684 -15.63 37.50 -28.12
N VAL A 685 -14.94 37.80 -29.22
CA VAL A 685 -15.04 39.03 -30.00
C VAL A 685 -15.32 38.72 -31.45
N LYS A 686 -15.87 39.69 -32.22
CA LYS A 686 -16.13 39.50 -33.63
C LYS A 686 -14.81 39.34 -34.41
N GLY A 687 -14.65 38.24 -35.11
CA GLY A 687 -13.54 37.96 -36.03
C GLY A 687 -13.80 38.47 -37.44
N ILE A 688 -15.00 38.21 -38.00
CA ILE A 688 -15.44 38.64 -39.33
C ILE A 688 -16.89 39.18 -39.25
N THR A 689 -17.23 40.12 -40.09
CA THR A 689 -18.59 40.57 -40.30
C THR A 689 -19.20 39.81 -41.47
N LEU A 690 -20.16 38.95 -41.16
CA LEU A 690 -20.87 38.12 -42.11
C LEU A 690 -21.99 38.87 -42.81
N SER A 691 -22.25 38.55 -44.08
CA SER A 691 -23.46 38.95 -44.82
C SER A 691 -24.66 38.11 -44.33
N ASN A 692 -25.90 38.51 -44.70
CA ASN A 692 -27.08 37.73 -44.30
C ASN A 692 -26.91 36.24 -44.78
N ASP A 693 -27.19 35.29 -43.85
CA ASP A 693 -27.12 33.84 -44.03
C ASP A 693 -25.74 33.23 -44.33
N ASP A 694 -24.65 34.01 -44.35
CA ASP A 694 -23.29 33.48 -44.45
C ASP A 694 -22.79 32.93 -43.10
N LYS A 695 -21.91 31.95 -43.17
CA LYS A 695 -21.36 31.25 -41.94
C LYS A 695 -19.89 30.99 -42.13
N VAL A 696 -19.10 31.04 -41.05
CA VAL A 696 -17.71 30.58 -41.09
C VAL A 696 -17.69 29.06 -41.15
N VAL A 697 -16.88 28.52 -42.11
CA VAL A 697 -16.71 27.07 -42.33
C VAL A 697 -15.34 26.57 -41.87
N SER A 698 -14.33 27.47 -41.83
CA SER A 698 -12.98 27.06 -41.36
C SER A 698 -12.25 28.20 -40.65
N MET A 699 -11.38 27.80 -39.73
CA MET A 699 -10.37 28.64 -39.08
C MET A 699 -9.02 27.92 -39.17
N SER A 700 -8.01 28.58 -39.73
CA SER A 700 -6.64 28.10 -39.83
C SER A 700 -5.65 29.14 -39.34
N LEU A 701 -4.47 28.69 -38.91
CA LEU A 701 -3.31 29.56 -38.65
C LEU A 701 -2.45 29.62 -39.92
N CYS A 702 -2.08 30.83 -40.33
CA CYS A 702 -1.43 31.02 -41.63
C CYS A 702 -0.06 30.35 -41.75
N GLU A 703 0.62 30.12 -40.65
CA GLU A 703 1.93 29.47 -40.58
C GLU A 703 1.83 27.93 -40.71
N GLU A 704 0.63 27.35 -40.71
CA GLU A 704 0.43 25.90 -40.86
C GLU A 704 0.65 25.43 -42.32
N GLY A 705 0.86 26.33 -43.28
CA GLY A 705 1.13 26.00 -44.68
C GLY A 705 1.43 27.24 -45.52
N THR A 706 1.85 26.99 -46.78
CA THR A 706 2.14 28.06 -47.76
C THR A 706 0.93 28.47 -48.61
N ASP A 707 -0.03 27.54 -48.78
CA ASP A 707 -1.20 27.74 -49.63
C ASP A 707 -2.50 27.56 -48.86
N VAL A 708 -3.53 28.27 -49.24
CA VAL A 708 -4.91 28.08 -48.79
C VAL A 708 -5.63 27.18 -49.78
N LEU A 709 -5.91 25.95 -49.36
CA LEU A 709 -6.78 25.04 -50.13
C LEU A 709 -8.23 25.29 -49.72
N VAL A 710 -9.10 25.48 -50.72
CA VAL A 710 -10.56 25.59 -50.54
C VAL A 710 -11.26 24.51 -51.35
N VAL A 711 -12.31 23.92 -50.78
CA VAL A 711 -13.13 22.90 -51.46
C VAL A 711 -14.61 23.24 -51.33
N SER A 712 -15.36 23.06 -52.40
CA SER A 712 -16.80 23.32 -52.47
C SER A 712 -17.65 22.04 -52.43
N GLU A 713 -18.94 22.18 -52.13
CA GLU A 713 -19.91 21.09 -51.96
C GLU A 713 -20.05 20.22 -53.22
N ASN A 714 -19.84 20.78 -54.45
CA ASN A 714 -19.89 19.99 -55.67
C ASN A 714 -18.52 19.43 -56.09
N GLY A 715 -17.53 19.35 -55.15
CA GLY A 715 -16.23 18.73 -55.39
C GLY A 715 -15.23 19.54 -56.21
N PHE A 716 -15.44 20.85 -56.41
CA PHE A 716 -14.44 21.74 -56.96
C PHE A 716 -13.56 22.33 -55.86
N GLY A 717 -12.31 22.59 -56.22
CA GLY A 717 -11.36 23.21 -55.31
C GLY A 717 -10.12 23.75 -55.99
N LYS A 718 -9.34 24.47 -55.24
CA LYS A 718 -8.07 25.08 -55.67
C LYS A 718 -7.19 25.35 -54.46
N ARG A 719 -5.93 25.54 -54.69
CA ARG A 719 -5.01 26.18 -53.76
C ARG A 719 -4.66 27.59 -54.20
N THR A 720 -4.40 28.48 -53.24
CA THR A 720 -4.05 29.87 -53.49
C THR A 720 -2.95 30.26 -52.50
N ASP A 721 -1.88 30.90 -52.96
CA ASP A 721 -0.76 31.35 -52.15
C ASP A 721 -1.28 32.28 -51.03
N ILE A 722 -0.82 32.04 -49.78
CA ILE A 722 -1.20 32.82 -48.59
C ILE A 722 -0.85 34.30 -48.74
N ASN A 723 0.16 34.66 -49.54
CA ASN A 723 0.56 36.03 -49.79
C ASN A 723 -0.48 36.84 -50.57
N GLU A 724 -1.42 36.19 -51.27
CA GLU A 724 -2.57 36.88 -51.87
C GLU A 724 -3.59 37.37 -50.83
N TYR A 725 -3.52 36.91 -49.59
CA TYR A 725 -4.41 37.28 -48.49
C TYR A 725 -3.72 38.34 -47.59
N ARG A 726 -4.02 39.61 -47.86
CA ARG A 726 -3.48 40.72 -47.05
C ARG A 726 -4.00 40.66 -45.62
N THR A 727 -3.18 40.94 -44.64
CA THR A 727 -3.56 41.09 -43.25
C THR A 727 -4.47 42.31 -43.09
N GLN A 728 -5.58 42.16 -42.38
CA GLN A 728 -6.61 43.15 -42.13
C GLN A 728 -6.89 43.30 -40.65
N ILE A 729 -7.56 44.37 -40.24
CA ILE A 729 -8.09 44.49 -38.89
C ILE A 729 -9.29 43.53 -38.76
N ARG A 730 -9.37 42.76 -37.63
CA ARG A 730 -10.49 41.87 -37.37
C ARG A 730 -11.84 42.59 -37.41
N ALA A 731 -12.93 41.85 -37.54
CA ALA A 731 -14.31 42.34 -37.69
C ALA A 731 -14.61 43.05 -39.00
N GLY A 732 -13.70 43.04 -39.97
CA GLY A 732 -13.96 43.49 -41.36
C GLY A 732 -14.88 42.53 -42.13
N LYS A 733 -15.36 42.95 -43.34
CA LYS A 733 -16.13 42.07 -44.25
C LYS A 733 -15.26 41.02 -44.95
N GLY A 734 -13.91 41.14 -44.83
CA GLY A 734 -12.98 40.29 -45.55
C GLY A 734 -12.86 40.57 -47.04
N ILE A 735 -12.21 39.64 -47.74
CA ILE A 735 -11.98 39.66 -49.20
C ILE A 735 -12.45 38.33 -49.80
N LYS A 736 -12.82 38.36 -51.05
CA LYS A 736 -13.30 37.18 -51.78
C LYS A 736 -12.15 36.18 -51.98
N THR A 737 -12.34 34.92 -51.53
CA THR A 737 -11.38 33.83 -51.70
C THR A 737 -11.80 32.79 -52.72
N TYR A 738 -13.10 32.72 -53.04
CA TYR A 738 -13.64 31.76 -53.99
C TYR A 738 -14.78 32.38 -54.79
N ASN A 739 -14.85 32.09 -56.12
CA ASN A 739 -15.95 32.50 -56.92
C ASN A 739 -17.01 31.42 -56.97
N ILE A 740 -18.09 31.60 -56.22
CA ILE A 740 -19.21 30.68 -56.18
C ILE A 740 -20.03 30.79 -57.43
N ALA A 741 -20.32 29.66 -58.08
CA ALA A 741 -21.20 29.53 -59.22
C ALA A 741 -22.15 28.35 -58.96
N GLU A 742 -23.26 28.29 -59.66
CA GLU A 742 -24.23 27.19 -59.52
C GLU A 742 -23.58 25.79 -59.74
N LYS A 743 -22.62 25.72 -60.67
CA LYS A 743 -21.84 24.53 -61.00
C LYS A 743 -20.93 24.07 -59.85
N THR A 744 -20.40 24.98 -59.06
CA THR A 744 -19.39 24.66 -58.03
C THR A 744 -19.99 24.47 -56.64
N GLY A 745 -21.12 25.12 -56.36
CA GLY A 745 -21.72 25.14 -55.03
C GLY A 745 -20.94 26.01 -54.04
N LYS A 746 -21.37 26.02 -52.79
CA LYS A 746 -20.79 26.79 -51.70
C LYS A 746 -19.56 26.10 -51.12
N LEU A 747 -18.72 26.83 -50.37
CA LEU A 747 -17.56 26.23 -49.69
C LEU A 747 -17.96 25.32 -48.51
N VAL A 748 -17.28 24.18 -48.44
CA VAL A 748 -17.41 23.22 -47.35
C VAL A 748 -16.31 23.37 -46.30
N GLY A 749 -15.10 23.70 -46.78
CA GLY A 749 -13.95 23.87 -45.89
C GLY A 749 -12.77 24.54 -46.60
N ALA A 750 -11.84 24.98 -45.76
CA ALA A 750 -10.55 25.50 -46.16
C ALA A 750 -9.48 25.05 -45.17
N GLU A 751 -8.27 24.75 -45.68
CA GLU A 751 -7.14 24.35 -44.87
C GLU A 751 -5.84 24.96 -45.37
N MET A 752 -4.90 25.24 -44.44
CA MET A 752 -3.55 25.64 -44.82
C MET A 752 -2.74 24.38 -45.18
N VAL A 753 -2.10 24.38 -46.33
CA VAL A 753 -1.40 23.22 -46.91
C VAL A 753 -0.03 23.59 -47.44
N ASN A 754 0.88 22.59 -47.45
CA ASN A 754 2.15 22.64 -48.16
C ASN A 754 2.10 21.67 -49.36
N GLU A 755 3.03 21.81 -50.31
CA GLU A 755 3.04 20.96 -51.50
C GLU A 755 3.20 19.46 -51.23
N ASP A 756 3.90 19.12 -50.13
CA ASP A 756 4.15 17.74 -49.73
C ASP A 756 3.01 17.13 -48.91
N ASP A 757 2.02 17.91 -48.52
CA ASP A 757 0.86 17.44 -47.77
C ASP A 757 -0.08 16.60 -48.62
N GLU A 758 -0.88 15.79 -47.94
CA GLU A 758 -1.97 15.03 -48.57
C GLU A 758 -3.32 15.44 -47.98
N MET A 759 -4.32 15.46 -48.82
CA MET A 759 -5.69 15.83 -48.45
C MET A 759 -6.65 14.68 -48.66
N MET A 760 -7.50 14.48 -47.67
CA MET A 760 -8.70 13.63 -47.79
C MET A 760 -9.91 14.51 -48.04
N ILE A 761 -10.70 14.15 -49.06
CA ILE A 761 -11.99 14.77 -49.39
C ILE A 761 -13.05 13.67 -49.28
N ILE A 762 -14.12 13.93 -48.57
CA ILE A 762 -15.17 12.96 -48.27
C ILE A 762 -16.51 13.51 -48.69
N ASN A 763 -17.31 12.68 -49.40
CA ASN A 763 -18.67 13.05 -49.82
C ASN A 763 -19.75 12.50 -48.88
N SER A 764 -21.01 12.84 -49.10
CA SER A 764 -22.16 12.41 -48.29
C SER A 764 -22.38 10.89 -48.29
N ASP A 765 -21.95 10.18 -49.32
CA ASP A 765 -22.06 8.73 -49.47
C ASP A 765 -20.91 7.97 -48.81
N GLY A 766 -20.03 8.69 -48.12
CA GLY A 766 -18.87 8.09 -47.44
C GLY A 766 -17.72 7.71 -48.39
N VAL A 767 -17.78 8.11 -49.66
CA VAL A 767 -16.68 7.92 -50.60
C VAL A 767 -15.55 8.89 -50.27
N LEU A 768 -14.35 8.33 -50.06
CA LEU A 768 -13.15 9.08 -49.70
C LEU A 768 -12.16 9.10 -50.88
N ILE A 769 -11.65 10.28 -51.21
CA ILE A 769 -10.51 10.46 -52.12
C ILE A 769 -9.33 11.00 -51.34
N ARG A 770 -8.15 10.47 -51.60
CA ARG A 770 -6.87 10.99 -51.14
C ARG A 770 -6.10 11.58 -52.29
N LEU A 771 -5.76 12.88 -52.17
CA LEU A 771 -5.06 13.65 -53.19
C LEU A 771 -3.78 14.23 -52.60
N ARG A 772 -2.72 14.27 -53.40
CA ARG A 772 -1.52 15.06 -53.04
C ARG A 772 -1.78 16.51 -53.36
N VAL A 773 -1.36 17.40 -52.44
CA VAL A 773 -1.57 18.85 -52.63
C VAL A 773 -0.88 19.39 -53.88
N ASN A 774 0.30 18.86 -54.25
CA ASN A 774 1.01 19.25 -55.48
C ASN A 774 0.24 18.90 -56.78
N GLU A 775 -0.72 17.99 -56.73
CA GLU A 775 -1.59 17.66 -57.85
C GLU A 775 -2.76 18.65 -57.99
N ILE A 776 -3.01 19.48 -57.00
CA ILE A 776 -4.07 20.49 -57.00
C ILE A 776 -3.51 21.79 -57.56
N SER A 777 -4.15 22.31 -58.57
CA SER A 777 -3.67 23.50 -59.27
C SER A 777 -3.70 24.76 -58.40
N LEU A 778 -2.63 25.55 -58.52
CA LEU A 778 -2.51 26.87 -57.90
C LEU A 778 -3.26 27.91 -58.73
N PHE A 779 -4.17 28.66 -58.12
CA PHE A 779 -4.99 29.69 -58.80
C PHE A 779 -5.12 30.91 -57.90
N GLY A 780 -5.30 32.08 -58.60
CA GLY A 780 -5.59 33.33 -57.93
C GLY A 780 -6.89 33.27 -57.12
N ARG A 781 -6.99 34.16 -56.16
CA ARG A 781 -8.01 34.19 -55.09
C ARG A 781 -9.47 34.19 -55.60
N VAL A 782 -9.78 34.88 -56.71
CA VAL A 782 -11.15 35.10 -57.21
C VAL A 782 -11.56 34.09 -58.32
N THR A 783 -11.02 32.88 -58.27
CA THR A 783 -11.36 31.82 -59.26
C THR A 783 -12.22 30.71 -58.60
N SER A 784 -12.85 29.87 -59.42
CA SER A 784 -13.71 28.76 -59.00
C SER A 784 -12.98 27.43 -58.89
N GLY A 785 -11.67 27.37 -59.24
CA GLY A 785 -10.86 26.15 -59.18
C GLY A 785 -11.22 25.08 -60.20
N VAL A 786 -10.72 23.88 -59.97
CA VAL A 786 -10.92 22.69 -60.80
C VAL A 786 -11.67 21.60 -60.04
N LYS A 787 -12.18 20.60 -60.75
CA LYS A 787 -12.87 19.47 -60.14
C LYS A 787 -11.85 18.55 -59.48
N LEU A 788 -11.92 18.44 -58.18
CA LEU A 788 -11.05 17.57 -57.33
C LEU A 788 -11.69 16.19 -57.08
N MET A 789 -13.03 16.18 -56.94
CA MET A 789 -13.80 14.97 -56.74
C MET A 789 -15.00 14.96 -57.66
N LYS A 790 -15.21 13.83 -58.37
CA LYS A 790 -16.44 13.62 -59.14
C LYS A 790 -17.54 13.19 -58.17
N THR A 791 -18.60 13.96 -58.04
CA THR A 791 -19.80 13.67 -57.28
C THR A 791 -20.94 13.37 -58.25
N ASP A 792 -21.83 12.43 -57.88
CA ASP A 792 -23.06 12.16 -58.59
C ASP A 792 -24.14 13.19 -58.22
N ASP A 793 -25.25 13.23 -58.95
CA ASP A 793 -26.36 14.15 -58.67
C ASP A 793 -26.88 13.90 -57.24
N GLU A 794 -27.08 14.96 -56.44
CA GLU A 794 -27.46 14.97 -55.04
C GLU A 794 -26.36 14.55 -54.01
N VAL A 795 -25.15 14.19 -54.46
CA VAL A 795 -24.02 13.84 -53.59
C VAL A 795 -23.09 15.02 -53.44
N ASN A 796 -22.92 15.50 -52.22
CA ASN A 796 -22.10 16.65 -51.89
C ASN A 796 -20.85 16.28 -51.11
N VAL A 797 -19.75 17.03 -51.29
CA VAL A 797 -18.62 16.98 -50.38
C VAL A 797 -19.07 17.49 -48.99
N VAL A 798 -18.75 16.77 -47.95
CA VAL A 798 -19.17 17.10 -46.56
C VAL A 798 -18.00 17.44 -45.66
N SER A 799 -16.79 16.97 -45.96
CA SER A 799 -15.61 17.20 -45.09
C SER A 799 -14.31 17.13 -45.90
N ILE A 800 -13.34 17.91 -45.42
CA ILE A 800 -11.93 17.85 -45.85
C ILE A 800 -11.03 17.70 -44.63
N SER A 801 -9.91 17.00 -44.77
CA SER A 801 -8.94 16.82 -43.68
C SER A 801 -7.53 16.72 -44.26
N LYS A 802 -6.59 17.46 -43.72
CA LYS A 802 -5.17 17.42 -44.02
C LYS A 802 -4.52 16.20 -43.29
N ILE A 803 -3.67 15.48 -44.03
CA ILE A 803 -2.79 14.44 -43.45
C ILE A 803 -1.38 15.02 -43.50
N LYS A 804 -0.73 15.14 -42.30
CA LYS A 804 0.70 15.43 -42.28
C LYS A 804 1.45 14.17 -42.64
N MET A 805 2.36 14.25 -43.63
CA MET A 805 3.41 13.23 -43.79
C MET A 805 4.51 13.54 -42.77
N GLU A 806 4.86 12.60 -41.94
CA GLU A 806 6.10 12.68 -41.16
C GLU A 806 7.26 12.52 -42.13
N GLU A 807 8.26 13.40 -42.03
CA GLU A 807 9.54 13.27 -42.71
C GLU A 807 10.21 11.99 -42.23
N GLU A 808 10.69 11.12 -43.13
CA GLU A 808 11.46 9.92 -42.90
C GLU A 808 12.78 10.23 -42.18
#